data_98051de825b6c5d97a2a71c28ff20484
#
_entry.id   98051de825b6c5d97a2a71c28ff20484
#
_cell.length_a   1.000
_cell.length_b   1.000
_cell.length_c   1.000
_cell.angle_alpha   90.00
_cell.angle_beta   90.00
_cell.angle_gamma   90.00
#
_symmetry.space_group_name_H-M   'P 1'
#
loop_
_entity.id
_entity.type
_entity.pdbx_description
1 polymer ?
#
loop_
_entity_poly.entity_id
_entity_poly.type
_entity_poly.pdbx_seq_one_letter_code
_entity_poly.pdbx_strand_id
1 'polypeptide(L)'
;MKVHKYAKRLALLVATAGLLQGCKESIDTSARYVFKEETITSYLSKHDIYSEYYDLLGRVPISIMSETTVRQLLAARGNYTVFAPTNEAIQTYLGTLVEDGLIASPSWDAFTDSTKLDSVRKVVVFNSIIDGGDESSQLYETSTFPIEDNAEFPMGTLNDGKLTLHRVENHVDSLYINGDCPIDIDNRDIPAINGYIHRIHKVIAPKNVTAASYIQDILDNQTDGYLVISRVIQACGLLDTLTKVRDEVYEKLYQTGQIPDLQGMTSWGFAEGSIGYAPKHRKYGFTIFAETDDFWREQGIDPKSPTLLAELKDWIIQNNQYSVDDPYTLDDDYESEENLLNQWVTYHILPMKIPANRLVIHHSEYGYSRSNPYKYSIPVMEFYSSYGRRRLFKLYESKQSEGIYINRFPKLDLERHGTGEEISCEPENVGCRVMTESPMAVVNDIENAIIYPIDAPLSYNDKVRDNMQRNRIRFDGMSMCPEFMNNDIRKKQATEERYQHVYIPSAAIYPYSENMILNEDCKFVYYNAWDYDWCNLYADEMKAVGRFEITFKLPPVPRRGTYELRYRVLANGNRGIGQLYFGDDLDNLPVTDIPMDLTVTCNGRNTGWEDDTDDDDYNAEVDKRMRNNMLMKGEKSICRNGNTSSTARHYVNREIIRHIIVRKTLDPNKTYYMKIKSVLDSDKKEFYMDNLEFVAKEIYDNPETPEDIW
;
A
#
# COMPACT_ATOMS: atom_id res chain seq x y z
N MET A 1 78.02 22.94 -24.51
CA MET A 1 76.62 23.00 -23.92
C MET A 1 75.48 22.63 -24.92
N LYS A 2 75.74 22.51 -26.21
CA LYS A 2 74.64 22.09 -27.19
C LYS A 2 74.52 20.57 -27.45
N VAL A 3 75.56 19.80 -27.26
CA VAL A 3 75.60 18.38 -27.52
C VAL A 3 74.77 17.54 -26.48
N HIS A 4 74.77 18.02 -25.22
CA HIS A 4 74.00 17.32 -24.13
C HIS A 4 72.45 17.46 -24.25
N LYS A 5 72.00 18.47 -24.97
CA LYS A 5 70.53 18.71 -25.16
C LYS A 5 69.93 17.82 -26.23
N TYR A 6 70.76 17.40 -27.22
CA TYR A 6 70.33 16.49 -28.28
C TYR A 6 70.37 15.01 -27.82
N ALA A 7 71.35 14.66 -26.99
CA ALA A 7 71.45 13.33 -26.41
C ALA A 7 70.21 13.03 -25.46
N LYS A 8 69.77 14.01 -24.67
CA LYS A 8 68.58 13.84 -23.84
C LYS A 8 67.27 13.74 -24.66
N ARG A 9 67.17 14.45 -25.77
CA ARG A 9 66.01 14.39 -26.66
C ARG A 9 66.00 13.06 -27.45
N LEU A 10 67.13 12.54 -27.85
CA LEU A 10 67.23 11.23 -28.52
C LEU A 10 66.94 10.07 -27.56
N ALA A 11 67.41 10.16 -26.32
CA ALA A 11 67.06 9.19 -25.27
C ALA A 11 65.58 9.18 -24.90
N LEU A 12 64.91 10.35 -24.89
CA LEU A 12 63.49 10.44 -24.65
C LEU A 12 62.65 9.89 -25.81
N LEU A 13 63.10 10.10 -27.07
CA LEU A 13 62.43 9.55 -28.27
C LEU A 13 62.62 8.04 -28.40
N VAL A 14 63.73 7.49 -27.96
CA VAL A 14 63.94 6.01 -27.93
C VAL A 14 63.16 5.41 -26.78
N ALA A 15 63.02 6.07 -25.64
CA ALA A 15 62.20 5.59 -24.53
C ALA A 15 60.68 5.63 -24.86
N THR A 16 60.23 6.65 -25.60
CA THR A 16 58.82 6.70 -26.06
C THR A 16 58.53 5.72 -27.20
N ALA A 17 59.48 5.41 -28.08
CA ALA A 17 59.34 4.38 -29.10
C ALA A 17 59.34 2.96 -28.50
N GLY A 18 60.12 2.76 -27.40
CA GLY A 18 60.12 1.49 -26.67
C GLY A 18 58.83 1.20 -25.89
N LEU A 19 58.12 2.28 -25.46
CA LEU A 19 56.82 2.15 -24.76
C LEU A 19 55.64 1.87 -25.72
N LEU A 20 55.83 2.09 -27.02
CA LEU A 20 54.82 1.81 -28.04
C LEU A 20 54.94 0.40 -28.67
N GLN A 21 55.98 -0.39 -28.32
CA GLN A 21 56.13 -1.76 -28.78
C GLN A 21 55.84 -2.85 -27.74
N GLY A 22 55.44 -2.44 -26.53
CA GLY A 22 55.15 -3.38 -25.43
C GLY A 22 53.68 -3.54 -25.12
N CYS A 23 52.85 -3.82 -26.05
CA CYS A 23 51.51 -4.45 -25.84
C CYS A 23 50.93 -4.88 -27.17
N LYS A 24 51.57 -5.91 -27.76
CA LYS A 24 50.87 -6.89 -28.55
C LYS A 24 50.64 -8.09 -27.64
N GLU A 25 49.90 -7.91 -26.56
CA GLU A 25 49.15 -9.03 -26.04
C GLU A 25 48.14 -9.39 -27.13
N SER A 26 48.37 -10.52 -27.77
CA SER A 26 47.33 -11.21 -28.50
C SER A 26 46.24 -11.43 -27.47
N ILE A 27 45.15 -10.70 -27.55
CA ILE A 27 43.94 -11.03 -26.80
C ILE A 27 43.64 -12.46 -27.14
N ASP A 28 43.86 -13.35 -26.19
CA ASP A 28 43.50 -14.75 -26.32
C ASP A 28 42.00 -14.83 -26.47
N THR A 29 41.56 -14.87 -27.73
CA THR A 29 40.13 -14.97 -28.07
C THR A 29 39.61 -16.38 -27.81
N SER A 30 40.47 -17.34 -27.38
CA SER A 30 40.07 -18.67 -26.95
C SER A 30 39.47 -18.68 -25.54
N ALA A 31 39.75 -17.65 -24.73
CA ALA A 31 39.11 -17.38 -23.44
C ALA A 31 38.03 -16.28 -23.54
N ARG A 32 37.38 -16.12 -24.68
CA ARG A 32 36.09 -15.44 -24.66
C ARG A 32 35.22 -16.27 -23.72
N TYR A 33 34.88 -15.65 -22.57
CA TYR A 33 33.77 -16.10 -21.76
C TYR A 33 32.55 -16.14 -22.70
N VAL A 34 32.31 -17.29 -23.25
CA VAL A 34 31.03 -17.60 -23.86
C VAL A 34 30.13 -17.67 -22.64
N PHE A 35 29.38 -16.63 -22.41
CA PHE A 35 28.26 -16.66 -21.46
C PHE A 35 27.46 -17.90 -21.86
N LYS A 36 27.52 -18.93 -21.02
CA LYS A 36 26.75 -20.18 -21.26
C LYS A 36 25.28 -19.95 -21.01
N GLU A 37 24.95 -18.81 -20.40
CA GLU A 37 23.59 -18.42 -20.09
C GLU A 37 23.01 -17.68 -21.28
N GLU A 38 21.83 -18.11 -21.70
CA GLU A 38 21.08 -17.52 -22.79
C GLU A 38 20.02 -16.55 -22.29
N THR A 39 19.53 -15.66 -23.16
CA THR A 39 18.40 -14.79 -22.83
C THR A 39 17.13 -15.63 -22.74
N ILE A 40 16.11 -15.09 -22.04
CA ILE A 40 14.77 -15.71 -21.95
C ILE A 40 14.25 -16.08 -23.35
N THR A 41 14.32 -15.16 -24.31
CA THR A 41 13.87 -15.41 -25.69
C THR A 41 14.67 -16.47 -26.41
N SER A 42 16.00 -16.55 -26.18
CA SER A 42 16.83 -17.59 -26.74
C SER A 42 16.48 -18.97 -26.19
N TYR A 43 16.22 -19.06 -24.89
CA TYR A 43 15.76 -20.30 -24.27
C TYR A 43 14.41 -20.74 -24.84
N LEU A 44 13.40 -19.86 -24.86
CA LEU A 44 12.08 -20.18 -25.36
C LEU A 44 12.08 -20.62 -26.82
N SER A 45 12.93 -20.01 -27.67
CA SER A 45 13.03 -20.35 -29.09
C SER A 45 13.60 -21.74 -29.38
N LYS A 46 14.32 -22.32 -28.44
CA LYS A 46 14.97 -23.64 -28.58
C LYS A 46 14.11 -24.80 -28.06
N HIS A 47 13.02 -24.50 -27.40
CA HIS A 47 12.15 -25.48 -26.77
C HIS A 47 10.77 -25.46 -27.40
N ASP A 48 10.47 -26.44 -28.25
CA ASP A 48 9.22 -26.51 -29.02
C ASP A 48 7.96 -26.45 -28.17
N ILE A 49 8.03 -26.84 -26.91
CA ILE A 49 6.90 -26.79 -25.96
C ILE A 49 6.40 -25.35 -25.72
N TYR A 50 7.20 -24.34 -26.01
CA TYR A 50 6.86 -22.91 -25.88
C TYR A 50 6.69 -22.22 -27.25
N SER A 51 6.64 -22.95 -28.35
CA SER A 51 6.65 -22.35 -29.70
C SER A 51 5.50 -21.36 -29.93
N GLU A 52 4.32 -21.68 -29.40
CA GLU A 52 3.14 -20.81 -29.48
C GLU A 52 3.31 -19.55 -28.62
N TYR A 53 3.77 -19.69 -27.40
CA TYR A 53 4.07 -18.57 -26.52
C TYR A 53 5.15 -17.65 -27.11
N TYR A 54 6.23 -18.24 -27.64
CA TYR A 54 7.29 -17.49 -28.32
C TYR A 54 6.79 -16.70 -29.53
N ASP A 55 5.86 -17.25 -30.33
CA ASP A 55 5.21 -16.53 -31.43
C ASP A 55 4.38 -15.35 -30.91
N LEU A 56 3.59 -15.55 -29.85
CA LEU A 56 2.79 -14.50 -29.23
C LEU A 56 3.63 -13.33 -28.72
N LEU A 57 4.79 -13.61 -28.09
CA LEU A 57 5.74 -12.56 -27.65
C LEU A 57 6.17 -11.65 -28.79
N GLY A 58 6.24 -12.16 -30.02
CA GLY A 58 6.60 -11.41 -31.21
C GLY A 58 5.44 -10.62 -31.86
N ARG A 59 4.20 -10.91 -31.47
CA ARG A 59 3.00 -10.27 -32.00
C ARG A 59 2.44 -9.17 -31.08
N VAL A 60 2.84 -9.17 -29.80
CA VAL A 60 2.33 -8.24 -28.80
C VAL A 60 3.32 -7.09 -28.61
N PRO A 61 2.93 -5.83 -28.95
CA PRO A 61 3.73 -4.65 -28.69
C PRO A 61 3.71 -4.32 -27.19
N ILE A 62 4.81 -3.75 -26.66
CA ILE A 62 4.93 -3.37 -25.25
C ILE A 62 3.98 -2.23 -24.84
N SER A 63 3.58 -1.40 -25.81
CA SER A 63 2.57 -0.34 -25.63
C SER A 63 1.91 0.01 -26.96
N ILE A 64 0.79 0.71 -26.88
CA ILE A 64 0.05 1.21 -28.07
C ILE A 64 0.91 2.18 -28.90
N MET A 65 1.87 2.85 -28.30
CA MET A 65 2.73 3.85 -28.92
C MET A 65 4.09 3.29 -29.36
N SER A 66 4.34 2.01 -29.14
CA SER A 66 5.64 1.38 -29.41
C SER A 66 5.54 0.31 -30.48
N GLU A 67 6.47 0.31 -31.41
CA GLU A 67 6.65 -0.80 -32.37
C GLU A 67 7.46 -1.96 -31.75
N THR A 68 8.07 -1.75 -30.57
CA THR A 68 8.85 -2.78 -29.88
C THR A 68 7.91 -3.85 -29.33
N THR A 69 8.19 -5.11 -29.66
CA THR A 69 7.43 -6.26 -29.16
C THR A 69 7.98 -6.76 -27.82
N VAL A 70 7.17 -7.51 -27.08
CA VAL A 70 7.59 -8.15 -25.83
C VAL A 70 8.76 -9.12 -26.07
N ARG A 71 8.82 -9.76 -27.22
CA ARG A 71 9.97 -10.61 -27.60
C ARG A 71 11.26 -9.80 -27.67
N GLN A 72 11.22 -8.59 -28.22
CA GLN A 72 12.39 -7.70 -28.28
C GLN A 72 12.75 -7.19 -26.89
N LEU A 73 11.78 -6.90 -26.04
CA LEU A 73 12.00 -6.56 -24.63
C LEU A 73 12.75 -7.66 -23.89
N LEU A 74 12.26 -8.90 -23.97
CA LEU A 74 12.89 -10.06 -23.32
C LEU A 74 14.20 -10.54 -24.00
N ALA A 75 14.57 -10.01 -25.14
CA ALA A 75 15.88 -10.20 -25.75
C ALA A 75 16.94 -9.21 -25.24
N ALA A 76 16.50 -8.10 -24.65
CA ALA A 76 17.36 -7.06 -24.10
C ALA A 76 17.83 -7.40 -22.68
N ARG A 77 18.75 -6.59 -22.15
CA ARG A 77 19.10 -6.65 -20.72
C ARG A 77 17.91 -6.17 -19.88
N GLY A 78 17.71 -6.77 -18.74
CA GLY A 78 16.63 -6.48 -17.81
C GLY A 78 16.59 -7.51 -16.69
N ASN A 79 15.60 -7.40 -15.82
CA ASN A 79 15.37 -8.29 -14.68
C ASN A 79 13.94 -8.85 -14.79
N TYR A 80 13.76 -9.92 -15.55
CA TYR A 80 12.44 -10.47 -15.84
C TYR A 80 12.19 -11.78 -15.09
N THR A 81 10.96 -11.97 -14.62
CA THR A 81 10.47 -13.27 -14.18
C THR A 81 9.34 -13.67 -15.11
N VAL A 82 9.50 -14.78 -15.81
CA VAL A 82 8.55 -15.25 -16.82
C VAL A 82 7.92 -16.56 -16.39
N PHE A 83 6.62 -16.56 -16.20
CA PHE A 83 5.80 -17.74 -16.01
C PHE A 83 5.35 -18.23 -17.39
N ALA A 84 6.16 -19.07 -18.03
CA ALA A 84 6.00 -19.47 -19.42
C ALA A 84 4.94 -20.57 -19.58
N PRO A 85 3.76 -20.29 -20.19
CA PRO A 85 2.78 -21.31 -20.46
C PRO A 85 3.25 -22.25 -21.58
N THR A 86 2.95 -23.53 -21.44
CA THR A 86 3.16 -24.51 -22.50
C THR A 86 2.16 -24.32 -23.64
N ASN A 87 2.44 -24.87 -24.83
CA ASN A 87 1.48 -24.88 -25.92
C ASN A 87 0.14 -25.53 -25.51
N GLU A 88 0.20 -26.61 -24.71
CA GLU A 88 -1.00 -27.25 -24.17
C GLU A 88 -1.80 -26.34 -23.26
N ALA A 89 -1.11 -25.56 -22.40
CA ALA A 89 -1.77 -24.59 -21.55
C ALA A 89 -2.51 -23.51 -22.35
N ILE A 90 -1.89 -23.04 -23.45
CA ILE A 90 -2.51 -22.05 -24.36
C ILE A 90 -3.72 -22.66 -25.07
N GLN A 91 -3.60 -23.90 -25.57
CA GLN A 91 -4.72 -24.57 -26.25
C GLN A 91 -5.87 -24.84 -25.28
N THR A 92 -5.60 -25.23 -24.05
CA THR A 92 -6.61 -25.36 -23.00
C THR A 92 -7.33 -24.04 -22.76
N TYR A 93 -6.58 -22.94 -22.67
CA TYR A 93 -7.14 -21.61 -22.49
C TYR A 93 -8.04 -21.18 -23.67
N LEU A 94 -7.61 -21.44 -24.91
CA LEU A 94 -8.46 -21.20 -26.07
C LEU A 94 -9.72 -22.06 -26.05
N GLY A 95 -9.64 -23.27 -25.48
CA GLY A 95 -10.82 -24.13 -25.24
C GLY A 95 -11.83 -23.49 -24.29
N THR A 96 -11.39 -22.86 -23.19
CA THR A 96 -12.31 -22.14 -22.30
C THR A 96 -13.00 -20.97 -23.00
N LEU A 97 -12.32 -20.26 -23.92
CA LEU A 97 -12.93 -19.19 -24.70
C LEU A 97 -14.00 -19.70 -25.69
N VAL A 98 -13.91 -20.96 -26.12
CA VAL A 98 -14.98 -21.61 -26.90
C VAL A 98 -16.18 -21.92 -26.01
N GLU A 99 -15.94 -22.45 -24.81
CA GLU A 99 -16.99 -22.72 -23.83
C GLU A 99 -17.75 -21.45 -23.43
N ASP A 100 -17.03 -20.35 -23.30
CA ASP A 100 -17.58 -19.00 -23.03
C ASP A 100 -18.25 -18.36 -24.27
N GLY A 101 -18.25 -19.03 -25.41
CA GLY A 101 -18.86 -18.54 -26.65
C GLY A 101 -18.15 -17.35 -27.32
N LEU A 102 -16.91 -17.06 -26.92
CA LEU A 102 -16.13 -15.95 -27.46
C LEU A 102 -15.51 -16.25 -28.83
N ILE A 103 -15.17 -17.51 -29.10
CA ILE A 103 -14.65 -18.01 -30.36
C ILE A 103 -15.30 -19.33 -30.76
N ALA A 104 -15.31 -19.65 -32.05
CA ALA A 104 -15.97 -20.83 -32.59
C ALA A 104 -15.15 -22.13 -32.48
N SER A 105 -13.84 -22.03 -32.33
CA SER A 105 -12.90 -23.16 -32.19
C SER A 105 -11.64 -22.72 -31.43
N PRO A 106 -10.90 -23.64 -30.78
CA PRO A 106 -9.71 -23.30 -29.99
C PRO A 106 -8.51 -22.96 -30.89
N SER A 107 -8.61 -21.86 -31.64
CA SER A 107 -7.60 -21.40 -32.57
C SER A 107 -7.57 -19.87 -32.63
N TRP A 108 -6.37 -19.32 -32.77
CA TRP A 108 -6.17 -17.88 -32.97
C TRP A 108 -6.86 -17.35 -34.23
N ASP A 109 -7.04 -18.19 -35.24
CA ASP A 109 -7.71 -17.83 -36.50
C ASP A 109 -9.26 -17.80 -36.37
N ALA A 110 -9.78 -18.27 -35.25
CA ALA A 110 -11.26 -18.24 -35.00
C ALA A 110 -11.77 -16.88 -34.52
N PHE A 111 -10.88 -15.95 -34.21
CA PHE A 111 -11.27 -14.59 -33.84
C PHE A 111 -11.69 -13.79 -35.09
N THR A 112 -12.93 -13.31 -35.09
CA THR A 112 -13.47 -12.44 -36.14
C THR A 112 -13.21 -10.95 -35.91
N ASP A 113 -12.91 -10.58 -34.64
CA ASP A 113 -12.61 -9.21 -34.21
C ASP A 113 -11.12 -9.11 -33.84
N SER A 114 -10.39 -8.28 -34.59
CA SER A 114 -8.95 -8.07 -34.35
C SER A 114 -8.65 -7.43 -32.99
N THR A 115 -9.54 -6.58 -32.47
CA THR A 115 -9.38 -5.94 -31.18
C THR A 115 -9.48 -6.97 -30.04
N LYS A 116 -10.43 -7.89 -30.15
CA LYS A 116 -10.56 -9.01 -29.19
C LYS A 116 -9.35 -9.95 -29.28
N LEU A 117 -8.91 -10.27 -30.51
CA LEU A 117 -7.73 -11.09 -30.72
C LEU A 117 -6.49 -10.49 -30.05
N ASP A 118 -6.24 -9.21 -30.24
CA ASP A 118 -5.09 -8.52 -29.67
C ASP A 118 -5.23 -8.40 -28.12
N SER A 119 -6.44 -8.22 -27.63
CA SER A 119 -6.71 -8.24 -26.19
C SER A 119 -6.36 -9.60 -25.56
N VAL A 120 -6.81 -10.71 -26.14
CA VAL A 120 -6.54 -12.06 -25.64
C VAL A 120 -5.04 -12.40 -25.72
N ARG A 121 -4.36 -12.01 -26.79
CA ARG A 121 -2.89 -12.16 -26.91
C ARG A 121 -2.16 -11.41 -25.81
N LYS A 122 -2.56 -10.17 -25.53
CA LYS A 122 -1.98 -9.37 -24.43
C LYS A 122 -2.19 -10.04 -23.09
N VAL A 123 -3.37 -10.59 -22.85
CA VAL A 123 -3.66 -11.33 -21.62
C VAL A 123 -2.65 -12.44 -21.39
N VAL A 124 -2.45 -13.33 -22.38
CA VAL A 124 -1.52 -14.46 -22.25
C VAL A 124 -0.10 -13.98 -22.00
N VAL A 125 0.33 -12.90 -22.67
CA VAL A 125 1.71 -12.42 -22.61
C VAL A 125 1.93 -11.54 -21.39
N PHE A 126 1.10 -10.53 -21.18
CA PHE A 126 1.36 -9.51 -20.16
C PHE A 126 1.16 -10.03 -18.73
N ASN A 127 0.20 -10.93 -18.51
CA ASN A 127 -0.02 -11.50 -17.18
C ASN A 127 1.05 -12.50 -16.74
N SER A 128 1.83 -13.02 -17.69
CA SER A 128 2.85 -14.03 -17.44
C SER A 128 4.25 -13.48 -17.18
N ILE A 129 4.45 -12.15 -17.24
CA ILE A 129 5.78 -11.54 -17.15
C ILE A 129 5.76 -10.47 -16.06
N ILE A 130 6.64 -10.62 -15.06
CA ILE A 130 6.97 -9.57 -14.11
C ILE A 130 8.24 -8.87 -14.60
N ASP A 131 8.18 -7.55 -14.72
CA ASP A 131 9.34 -6.72 -15.04
C ASP A 131 9.90 -6.13 -13.74
N GLY A 132 11.08 -6.60 -13.34
CA GLY A 132 11.82 -6.10 -12.19
C GLY A 132 12.45 -4.72 -12.40
N GLY A 133 12.36 -4.17 -13.62
CA GLY A 133 12.95 -2.89 -14.00
C GLY A 133 14.47 -2.90 -14.08
N ASP A 134 15.04 -1.83 -14.61
CA ASP A 134 16.49 -1.65 -14.68
C ASP A 134 17.11 -1.35 -13.30
N GLU A 135 16.28 -0.96 -12.36
CA GLU A 135 16.68 -0.36 -11.09
C GLU A 135 16.38 -1.23 -9.88
N SER A 136 15.48 -2.19 -10.00
CA SER A 136 15.24 -3.18 -8.96
C SER A 136 15.96 -4.47 -9.31
N SER A 137 16.85 -4.94 -8.43
CA SER A 137 17.48 -6.24 -8.55
C SER A 137 16.54 -7.41 -8.17
N GLN A 138 15.23 -7.19 -8.18
CA GLN A 138 14.25 -8.20 -7.82
C GLN A 138 13.98 -9.13 -8.99
N LEU A 139 14.73 -10.21 -8.99
CA LEU A 139 14.45 -11.41 -9.76
C LEU A 139 13.77 -12.43 -8.84
N TYR A 140 12.71 -13.04 -9.32
CA TYR A 140 12.02 -14.06 -8.54
C TYR A 140 12.42 -15.46 -8.99
N GLU A 141 13.29 -16.08 -8.22
CA GLU A 141 13.41 -17.53 -8.14
C GLU A 141 12.53 -18.03 -6.99
N THR A 142 12.23 -19.30 -6.92
CA THR A 142 11.31 -19.84 -5.90
C THR A 142 11.77 -19.60 -4.47
N SER A 143 13.07 -19.43 -4.25
CA SER A 143 13.66 -19.07 -2.95
C SER A 143 13.35 -17.64 -2.50
N THR A 144 13.06 -16.76 -3.46
CA THR A 144 12.73 -15.33 -3.22
C THR A 144 11.25 -15.02 -3.36
N PHE A 145 10.43 -16.03 -3.61
CA PHE A 145 8.98 -15.88 -3.64
C PHE A 145 8.42 -15.46 -2.28
N PRO A 146 7.27 -14.76 -2.24
CA PRO A 146 6.59 -14.44 -0.99
C PRO A 146 6.46 -15.68 -0.09
N ILE A 147 6.78 -15.52 1.20
CA ILE A 147 6.82 -16.65 2.15
C ILE A 147 5.41 -16.99 2.62
N GLU A 148 4.59 -15.98 2.82
CA GLU A 148 3.23 -16.13 3.33
C GLU A 148 2.30 -16.68 2.24
N ASP A 149 1.36 -17.52 2.63
CA ASP A 149 0.34 -18.03 1.72
C ASP A 149 -0.60 -16.90 1.28
N ASN A 150 -1.02 -16.94 0.01
CA ASN A 150 -1.83 -15.90 -0.62
C ASN A 150 -1.20 -14.49 -0.63
N ALA A 151 0.10 -14.39 -0.39
CA ALA A 151 0.81 -13.12 -0.48
C ALA A 151 1.01 -12.69 -1.93
N GLU A 152 0.90 -11.39 -2.18
CA GLU A 152 1.18 -10.82 -3.49
C GLU A 152 2.69 -10.69 -3.75
N PHE A 153 3.08 -10.92 -5.00
CA PHE A 153 4.40 -10.53 -5.46
C PHE A 153 4.56 -9.00 -5.34
N PRO A 154 5.69 -8.51 -4.83
CA PRO A 154 5.93 -7.07 -4.70
C PRO A 154 5.81 -6.30 -6.01
N MET A 155 6.22 -6.91 -7.13
CA MET A 155 6.16 -6.29 -8.45
C MET A 155 4.95 -6.81 -9.22
N GLY A 156 4.33 -5.92 -10.01
CA GLY A 156 3.25 -6.26 -10.92
C GLY A 156 3.75 -6.91 -12.22
N THR A 157 2.85 -7.55 -12.93
CA THR A 157 3.09 -8.03 -14.30
C THR A 157 3.13 -6.87 -15.30
N LEU A 158 3.48 -7.15 -16.56
CA LEU A 158 3.38 -6.14 -17.63
C LEU A 158 1.96 -5.59 -17.82
N ASN A 159 0.95 -6.31 -17.34
CA ASN A 159 -0.45 -5.84 -17.29
C ASN A 159 -0.76 -5.04 -16.00
N ASP A 160 0.26 -4.74 -15.21
CA ASP A 160 0.16 -4.00 -13.94
C ASP A 160 -0.76 -4.66 -12.90
N GLY A 161 -1.00 -5.96 -13.06
CA GLY A 161 -1.68 -6.82 -12.10
C GLY A 161 -0.67 -7.51 -11.20
N LYS A 162 -0.98 -7.62 -9.90
CA LYS A 162 -0.16 -8.40 -8.98
C LYS A 162 -0.60 -9.85 -8.98
N LEU A 163 0.37 -10.74 -9.01
CA LEU A 163 0.16 -12.17 -8.84
C LEU A 163 0.17 -12.51 -7.34
N THR A 164 -0.62 -13.48 -6.95
CA THR A 164 -0.58 -14.07 -5.61
C THR A 164 0.06 -15.45 -5.67
N LEU A 165 0.75 -15.82 -4.60
CA LEU A 165 1.32 -17.16 -4.45
C LEU A 165 0.53 -17.96 -3.43
N HIS A 166 0.05 -19.12 -3.84
CA HIS A 166 -0.59 -20.09 -2.96
C HIS A 166 0.34 -21.30 -2.75
N ARG A 167 0.45 -21.75 -1.49
CA ARG A 167 1.25 -22.89 -1.06
C ARG A 167 0.33 -23.99 -0.52
N VAL A 168 0.45 -25.17 -1.01
CA VAL A 168 -0.33 -26.31 -0.49
C VAL A 168 0.23 -26.78 0.83
N GLU A 169 -0.61 -26.84 1.86
CA GLU A 169 -0.23 -27.32 3.18
C GLU A 169 0.35 -28.75 3.11
N ASN A 170 1.47 -28.97 3.78
CA ASN A 170 2.24 -30.23 3.77
C ASN A 170 2.87 -30.64 2.41
N HIS A 171 2.78 -29.80 1.38
CA HIS A 171 3.43 -29.99 0.08
C HIS A 171 4.24 -28.74 -0.28
N VAL A 172 5.36 -28.54 0.41
CA VAL A 172 6.20 -27.31 0.32
C VAL A 172 6.61 -26.97 -1.12
N ASP A 173 6.66 -27.97 -2.00
CA ASP A 173 7.05 -27.79 -3.41
C ASP A 173 5.86 -27.48 -4.35
N SER A 174 4.62 -27.61 -3.87
CA SER A 174 3.45 -27.34 -4.71
C SER A 174 3.08 -25.85 -4.61
N LEU A 175 3.43 -25.10 -5.64
CA LEU A 175 3.25 -23.67 -5.76
C LEU A 175 2.22 -23.35 -6.86
N TYR A 176 1.27 -22.50 -6.54
CA TYR A 176 0.24 -22.05 -7.48
C TYR A 176 0.24 -20.53 -7.60
N ILE A 177 0.25 -20.02 -8.80
CA ILE A 177 -0.01 -18.60 -9.06
C ILE A 177 -1.52 -18.37 -9.07
N ASN A 178 -1.97 -17.36 -8.34
CA ASN A 178 -3.38 -16.98 -8.23
C ASN A 178 -4.29 -18.11 -7.73
N GLY A 179 -3.76 -19.09 -7.03
CA GLY A 179 -4.48 -20.20 -6.43
C GLY A 179 -4.83 -21.36 -7.38
N ASP A 180 -4.72 -21.17 -8.70
CA ASP A 180 -5.19 -22.16 -9.68
C ASP A 180 -4.22 -22.47 -10.82
N CYS A 181 -3.11 -21.73 -10.95
CA CYS A 181 -2.11 -21.95 -11.98
C CYS A 181 -0.85 -22.62 -11.38
N PRO A 182 -0.68 -23.93 -11.53
CA PRO A 182 0.45 -24.66 -10.96
C PRO A 182 1.75 -24.32 -11.66
N ILE A 183 2.80 -24.12 -10.85
CA ILE A 183 4.18 -24.05 -11.34
C ILE A 183 4.74 -25.48 -11.45
N ASP A 184 5.35 -25.77 -12.58
CA ASP A 184 6.00 -27.07 -12.79
C ASP A 184 7.25 -27.22 -11.90
N ILE A 185 7.23 -28.18 -10.99
CA ILE A 185 8.29 -28.40 -9.99
C ILE A 185 9.65 -28.71 -10.66
N ASP A 186 9.64 -29.48 -11.74
CA ASP A 186 10.85 -29.93 -12.42
C ASP A 186 11.42 -28.89 -13.39
N ASN A 187 10.63 -27.86 -13.73
CA ASN A 187 10.96 -26.85 -14.76
C ASN A 187 10.69 -25.44 -14.26
N ARG A 188 11.05 -25.18 -13.02
CA ARG A 188 11.08 -23.86 -12.39
C ARG A 188 12.53 -23.39 -12.21
N ASP A 189 12.71 -22.12 -11.87
CA ASP A 189 14.02 -21.52 -11.60
C ASP A 189 15.03 -21.71 -12.76
N ILE A 190 14.52 -21.75 -14.00
CA ILE A 190 15.37 -21.86 -15.18
C ILE A 190 16.10 -20.53 -15.38
N PRO A 191 17.43 -20.49 -15.20
CA PRO A 191 18.17 -19.23 -15.26
C PRO A 191 18.34 -18.74 -16.68
N ALA A 192 18.21 -17.44 -16.86
CA ALA A 192 18.58 -16.73 -18.08
C ALA A 192 19.43 -15.50 -17.71
N ILE A 193 20.21 -14.98 -18.66
CA ILE A 193 21.09 -13.81 -18.43
C ILE A 193 20.31 -12.55 -18.00
N ASN A 194 19.03 -12.52 -18.30
CA ASN A 194 18.13 -11.42 -18.02
C ASN A 194 16.90 -11.81 -17.17
N GLY A 195 16.96 -12.91 -16.44
CA GLY A 195 15.89 -13.30 -15.53
C GLY A 195 15.74 -14.79 -15.25
N TYR A 196 14.56 -15.16 -14.79
CA TYR A 196 14.18 -16.55 -14.53
C TYR A 196 12.93 -16.94 -15.32
N ILE A 197 12.85 -18.21 -15.68
CA ILE A 197 11.68 -18.81 -16.35
C ILE A 197 11.13 -19.90 -15.45
N HIS A 198 9.82 -19.85 -15.23
CA HIS A 198 9.04 -20.88 -14.53
C HIS A 198 8.00 -21.42 -15.51
N ARG A 199 8.04 -22.74 -15.76
CA ARG A 199 7.03 -23.39 -16.60
C ARG A 199 5.70 -23.42 -15.85
N ILE A 200 4.62 -23.09 -16.54
CA ILE A 200 3.27 -23.23 -16.05
C ILE A 200 2.41 -24.06 -17.01
N HIS A 201 1.44 -24.80 -16.45
CA HIS A 201 0.52 -25.66 -17.20
C HIS A 201 -0.88 -25.04 -17.40
N LYS A 202 -1.05 -23.79 -16.99
CA LYS A 202 -2.26 -23.01 -17.20
C LYS A 202 -1.89 -21.59 -17.58
N VAL A 203 -2.67 -20.95 -18.42
CA VAL A 203 -2.51 -19.51 -18.71
C VAL A 203 -2.95 -18.72 -17.50
N ILE A 204 -2.15 -17.73 -17.10
CA ILE A 204 -2.56 -16.76 -16.08
C ILE A 204 -3.57 -15.82 -16.74
N ALA A 205 -4.82 -16.22 -16.74
CA ALA A 205 -5.92 -15.42 -17.27
C ALA A 205 -6.18 -14.21 -16.36
N PRO A 206 -6.66 -13.09 -16.91
CA PRO A 206 -7.15 -12.01 -16.08
C PRO A 206 -8.38 -12.51 -15.33
N LYS A 207 -8.50 -12.08 -14.13
CA LYS A 207 -9.72 -12.26 -13.37
C LYS A 207 -10.67 -11.17 -13.82
N ASN A 208 -11.59 -11.50 -14.71
CA ASN A 208 -12.66 -10.60 -15.16
C ASN A 208 -13.83 -10.57 -14.16
N VAL A 209 -13.65 -11.19 -13.00
CA VAL A 209 -14.68 -11.27 -11.96
C VAL A 209 -14.53 -10.07 -11.05
N THR A 210 -15.45 -9.13 -11.12
CA THR A 210 -15.54 -8.02 -10.14
C THR A 210 -16.21 -8.52 -8.86
N ALA A 211 -16.07 -7.76 -7.77
CA ALA A 211 -16.79 -8.06 -6.53
C ALA A 211 -18.30 -8.15 -6.76
N ALA A 212 -18.86 -7.26 -7.57
CA ALA A 212 -20.27 -7.28 -7.91
C ALA A 212 -20.67 -8.55 -8.65
N SER A 213 -19.91 -8.97 -9.66
CA SER A 213 -20.24 -10.20 -10.42
C SER A 213 -20.07 -11.46 -9.58
N TYR A 214 -19.07 -11.52 -8.69
CA TYR A 214 -18.90 -12.62 -7.74
C TYR A 214 -20.07 -12.71 -6.76
N ILE A 215 -20.47 -11.58 -6.18
CA ILE A 215 -21.63 -11.52 -5.27
C ILE A 215 -22.92 -11.88 -6.01
N GLN A 216 -23.10 -11.42 -7.23
CA GLN A 216 -24.26 -11.75 -8.05
C GLN A 216 -24.33 -13.25 -8.34
N ASP A 217 -23.20 -13.90 -8.62
CA ASP A 217 -23.15 -15.36 -8.81
C ASP A 217 -23.56 -16.13 -7.55
N ILE A 218 -23.12 -15.69 -6.37
CA ILE A 218 -23.58 -16.25 -5.08
C ILE A 218 -25.10 -16.11 -4.93
N LEU A 219 -25.64 -14.96 -5.28
CA LEU A 219 -27.08 -14.67 -5.15
C LEU A 219 -27.91 -15.51 -6.13
N ASP A 220 -27.49 -15.63 -7.38
CA ASP A 220 -28.20 -16.34 -8.43
C ASP A 220 -28.20 -17.84 -8.17
N ASN A 221 -27.09 -18.39 -7.70
CA ASN A 221 -26.93 -19.83 -7.43
C ASN A 221 -27.25 -20.20 -5.97
N GLN A 222 -27.54 -19.24 -5.10
CA GLN A 222 -27.72 -19.44 -3.66
C GLN A 222 -26.57 -20.24 -3.03
N THR A 223 -25.35 -19.92 -3.45
CA THR A 223 -24.13 -20.63 -3.05
C THR A 223 -23.80 -20.29 -1.59
N ASP A 224 -23.56 -21.30 -0.79
CA ASP A 224 -23.14 -21.14 0.60
C ASP A 224 -21.69 -20.60 0.68
N GLY A 225 -21.41 -19.89 1.75
CA GLY A 225 -20.12 -19.30 2.06
C GLY A 225 -20.28 -17.86 2.55
N TYR A 226 -20.77 -16.97 1.70
CA TYR A 226 -21.00 -15.55 1.99
C TYR A 226 -22.37 -15.05 1.52
N LEU A 227 -23.38 -15.91 1.55
CA LEU A 227 -24.72 -15.57 1.07
C LEU A 227 -25.38 -14.48 1.93
N VAL A 228 -25.18 -14.51 3.26
CA VAL A 228 -25.75 -13.49 4.16
C VAL A 228 -25.27 -12.09 3.78
N ILE A 229 -23.96 -11.86 3.75
CA ILE A 229 -23.42 -10.53 3.43
C ILE A 229 -23.75 -10.13 1.99
N SER A 230 -23.77 -11.08 1.05
CA SER A 230 -24.13 -10.83 -0.35
C SER A 230 -25.56 -10.30 -0.48
N ARG A 231 -26.51 -10.87 0.26
CA ARG A 231 -27.91 -10.42 0.27
C ARG A 231 -28.05 -9.03 0.87
N VAL A 232 -27.28 -8.70 1.91
CA VAL A 232 -27.28 -7.35 2.49
C VAL A 232 -26.67 -6.34 1.53
N ILE A 233 -25.53 -6.67 0.88
CA ILE A 233 -24.90 -5.83 -0.15
C ILE A 233 -25.89 -5.52 -1.27
N GLN A 234 -26.62 -6.51 -1.75
CA GLN A 234 -27.64 -6.32 -2.78
C GLN A 234 -28.78 -5.42 -2.30
N ALA A 235 -29.33 -5.68 -1.11
CA ALA A 235 -30.41 -4.89 -0.55
C ALA A 235 -30.04 -3.41 -0.32
N CYS A 236 -28.76 -3.16 0.02
CA CYS A 236 -28.24 -1.81 0.22
C CYS A 236 -27.76 -1.11 -1.08
N GLY A 237 -28.01 -1.69 -2.25
CA GLY A 237 -27.68 -1.07 -3.55
C GLY A 237 -26.19 -0.92 -3.83
N LEU A 238 -25.32 -1.69 -3.16
CA LEU A 238 -23.86 -1.51 -3.23
C LEU A 238 -23.22 -2.21 -4.43
N LEU A 239 -23.97 -3.04 -5.19
CA LEU A 239 -23.43 -3.78 -6.34
C LEU A 239 -22.83 -2.86 -7.40
N ASP A 240 -23.50 -1.74 -7.73
CA ASP A 240 -23.00 -0.78 -8.71
C ASP A 240 -21.65 -0.19 -8.33
N THR A 241 -21.43 0.05 -7.05
CA THR A 241 -20.13 0.52 -6.53
C THR A 241 -19.06 -0.55 -6.68
N LEU A 242 -19.40 -1.79 -6.39
CA LEU A 242 -18.48 -2.93 -6.43
C LEU A 242 -18.15 -3.41 -7.86
N THR A 243 -18.77 -2.84 -8.90
CA THR A 243 -18.36 -3.06 -10.30
C THR A 243 -17.12 -2.27 -10.72
N LYS A 244 -16.79 -1.19 -10.00
CA LYS A 244 -15.73 -0.28 -10.38
C LYS A 244 -14.35 -0.94 -10.25
N VAL A 245 -13.58 -0.91 -11.33
CA VAL A 245 -12.22 -1.47 -11.39
C VAL A 245 -11.20 -0.35 -11.63
N ARG A 246 -11.41 0.45 -12.67
CA ARG A 246 -10.49 1.51 -13.11
C ARG A 246 -11.22 2.78 -13.46
N ASP A 247 -10.52 3.88 -13.36
CA ASP A 247 -11.00 5.19 -13.81
C ASP A 247 -10.57 5.41 -15.26
N GLU A 248 -11.50 5.14 -16.19
CA GLU A 248 -11.24 5.25 -17.63
C GLU A 248 -10.87 6.66 -18.08
N VAL A 249 -11.39 7.69 -17.38
CA VAL A 249 -11.09 9.09 -17.70
C VAL A 249 -9.63 9.38 -17.35
N TYR A 250 -9.17 8.97 -16.15
CA TYR A 250 -7.77 9.12 -15.75
C TYR A 250 -6.83 8.38 -16.71
N GLU A 251 -7.13 7.12 -17.02
CA GLU A 251 -6.29 6.31 -17.92
C GLU A 251 -6.17 6.91 -19.31
N LYS A 252 -7.25 7.46 -19.85
CA LYS A 252 -7.22 8.15 -21.13
C LYS A 252 -6.35 9.40 -21.09
N LEU A 253 -6.46 10.21 -20.01
CA LEU A 253 -5.62 11.41 -19.84
C LEU A 253 -4.14 11.04 -19.72
N TYR A 254 -3.81 9.97 -18.99
CA TYR A 254 -2.45 9.47 -18.88
C TYR A 254 -1.92 8.98 -20.22
N GLN A 255 -2.64 8.11 -20.92
CA GLN A 255 -2.25 7.54 -22.22
C GLN A 255 -2.05 8.59 -23.30
N THR A 256 -2.80 9.69 -23.25
CA THR A 256 -2.68 10.81 -24.20
C THR A 256 -1.66 11.87 -23.79
N GLY A 257 -0.90 11.64 -22.70
CA GLY A 257 0.15 12.53 -22.22
C GLY A 257 -0.37 13.85 -21.61
N GLN A 258 -1.67 13.92 -21.25
CA GLN A 258 -2.25 15.08 -20.58
C GLN A 258 -1.92 15.10 -19.07
N ILE A 259 -1.52 13.95 -18.53
CA ILE A 259 -0.94 13.83 -17.17
C ILE A 259 0.57 13.64 -17.35
N PRO A 260 1.38 14.69 -17.27
CA PRO A 260 2.83 14.61 -17.42
C PRO A 260 3.50 14.15 -16.14
N ASP A 261 4.66 13.52 -16.27
CA ASP A 261 5.57 13.32 -15.16
C ASP A 261 6.13 14.64 -14.66
N LEU A 262 6.43 14.72 -13.37
CA LEU A 262 7.04 15.89 -12.79
C LEU A 262 8.55 15.85 -12.97
N GLN A 263 9.11 16.81 -13.71
CA GLN A 263 10.55 16.90 -13.96
C GLN A 263 11.21 18.05 -13.16
N GLY A 264 12.46 17.84 -12.78
CA GLY A 264 13.32 18.92 -12.35
C GLY A 264 13.00 19.51 -10.98
N MET A 265 12.63 18.72 -9.99
CA MET A 265 12.55 19.22 -8.61
C MET A 265 13.93 19.22 -7.94
N THR A 266 14.32 20.39 -7.46
CA THR A 266 15.52 20.56 -6.66
C THR A 266 15.17 20.70 -5.18
N SER A 267 14.84 19.59 -4.53
CA SER A 267 14.73 19.54 -3.07
C SER A 267 15.56 18.38 -2.53
N TRP A 268 15.80 18.36 -1.24
CA TRP A 268 16.55 17.28 -0.61
C TRP A 268 15.85 15.93 -0.90
N GLY A 269 16.57 14.98 -1.47
CA GLY A 269 16.00 13.70 -1.92
C GLY A 269 15.47 13.71 -3.38
N PHE A 270 15.42 14.87 -4.03
CA PHE A 270 15.09 15.03 -5.43
C PHE A 270 16.23 15.77 -6.11
N ALA A 271 17.25 15.05 -6.56
CA ALA A 271 18.37 15.64 -7.26
C ALA A 271 17.92 16.32 -8.55
N GLU A 272 18.68 17.34 -8.99
CA GLU A 272 18.45 17.95 -10.30
C GLU A 272 18.46 16.87 -11.39
N GLY A 273 17.40 16.82 -12.20
CA GLY A 273 17.20 15.78 -13.21
C GLY A 273 16.38 14.56 -12.74
N SER A 274 15.99 14.46 -11.48
CA SER A 274 15.07 13.41 -11.02
C SER A 274 13.67 13.59 -11.60
N ILE A 275 12.96 12.49 -11.76
CA ILE A 275 11.60 12.45 -12.31
C ILE A 275 10.67 11.87 -11.24
N GLY A 276 9.58 12.58 -10.94
CA GLY A 276 8.44 12.04 -10.22
C GLY A 276 7.44 11.47 -11.22
N TYR A 277 7.30 10.16 -11.24
CA TYR A 277 6.40 9.48 -12.17
C TYR A 277 4.96 9.62 -11.70
N ALA A 278 4.07 10.04 -12.60
CA ALA A 278 2.65 9.99 -12.34
C ALA A 278 2.16 8.53 -12.35
N PRO A 279 1.17 8.14 -11.50
CA PRO A 279 0.60 6.81 -11.55
C PRO A 279 0.01 6.51 -12.94
N LYS A 280 0.29 5.32 -13.47
CA LYS A 280 -0.25 4.92 -14.79
C LYS A 280 -1.76 4.72 -14.76
N HIS A 281 -2.29 4.32 -13.62
CA HIS A 281 -3.68 3.96 -13.42
C HIS A 281 -4.28 4.66 -12.19
N ARG A 282 -5.59 4.76 -12.18
CA ARG A 282 -6.39 5.04 -10.99
C ARG A 282 -7.41 3.91 -10.83
N LYS A 283 -7.07 2.97 -9.92
CA LYS A 283 -7.87 1.76 -9.67
C LYS A 283 -8.78 1.97 -8.47
N TYR A 284 -9.93 1.30 -8.52
CA TYR A 284 -10.79 1.10 -7.36
C TYR A 284 -10.54 -0.29 -6.79
N GLY A 285 -10.67 -0.42 -5.49
CA GLY A 285 -10.49 -1.71 -4.83
C GLY A 285 -11.25 -1.77 -3.52
N PHE A 286 -11.55 -3.01 -3.07
CA PHE A 286 -12.33 -3.23 -1.87
C PHE A 286 -11.73 -4.40 -1.07
N THR A 287 -11.77 -4.27 0.25
CA THR A 287 -11.55 -5.38 1.17
C THR A 287 -12.83 -5.59 1.95
N ILE A 288 -13.37 -6.79 1.89
CA ILE A 288 -14.61 -7.16 2.57
C ILE A 288 -14.25 -8.16 3.66
N PHE A 289 -14.54 -7.82 4.90
CA PHE A 289 -14.42 -8.72 6.03
C PHE A 289 -15.80 -9.29 6.31
N ALA A 290 -15.94 -10.61 6.29
CA ALA A 290 -17.27 -11.21 6.35
C ALA A 290 -17.30 -12.42 7.27
N GLU A 291 -18.33 -12.50 8.07
CA GLU A 291 -18.73 -13.74 8.74
C GLU A 291 -19.22 -14.75 7.69
N THR A 292 -18.85 -16.01 7.85
CA THR A 292 -19.31 -17.07 6.95
C THR A 292 -20.76 -17.44 7.20
N ASP A 293 -21.40 -18.07 6.22
CA ASP A 293 -22.78 -18.57 6.40
C ASP A 293 -22.87 -19.64 7.48
N ASP A 294 -21.80 -20.39 7.75
CA ASP A 294 -21.76 -21.36 8.86
C ASP A 294 -21.79 -20.65 10.21
N PHE A 295 -21.06 -19.54 10.34
CA PHE A 295 -21.18 -18.69 11.54
C PHE A 295 -22.63 -18.25 11.76
N TRP A 296 -23.33 -17.79 10.72
CA TRP A 296 -24.71 -17.33 10.86
C TRP A 296 -25.69 -18.44 11.23
N ARG A 297 -25.47 -19.65 10.71
CA ARG A 297 -26.25 -20.83 11.12
C ARG A 297 -26.07 -21.18 12.59
N GLU A 298 -24.84 -21.04 13.11
CA GLU A 298 -24.54 -21.20 14.53
C GLU A 298 -25.26 -20.16 15.41
N GLN A 299 -25.48 -18.96 14.85
CA GLN A 299 -26.27 -17.89 15.51
C GLN A 299 -27.80 -18.10 15.33
N GLY A 300 -28.22 -19.13 14.65
CA GLY A 300 -29.66 -19.43 14.43
C GLY A 300 -30.26 -18.67 13.25
N ILE A 301 -29.44 -18.07 12.39
CA ILE A 301 -29.88 -17.38 11.17
C ILE A 301 -29.65 -18.28 9.97
N ASP A 302 -30.72 -18.60 9.23
CA ASP A 302 -30.62 -19.32 7.97
C ASP A 302 -30.24 -18.34 6.82
N PRO A 303 -29.09 -18.51 6.16
CA PRO A 303 -28.71 -17.68 5.01
C PRO A 303 -29.75 -17.63 3.89
N LYS A 304 -30.59 -18.66 3.78
CA LYS A 304 -31.65 -18.80 2.76
C LYS A 304 -33.03 -18.36 3.24
N SER A 305 -33.12 -17.87 4.49
CA SER A 305 -34.41 -17.40 5.04
C SER A 305 -34.99 -16.26 4.18
N PRO A 306 -36.29 -16.31 3.85
CA PRO A 306 -36.96 -15.21 3.15
C PRO A 306 -37.03 -13.92 4.01
N THR A 307 -36.88 -14.04 5.33
CA THR A 307 -36.93 -12.95 6.31
C THR A 307 -35.54 -12.56 6.83
N LEU A 308 -34.48 -13.00 6.15
CA LEU A 308 -33.09 -12.82 6.58
C LEU A 308 -32.77 -11.39 7.04
N LEU A 309 -33.18 -10.37 6.27
CA LEU A 309 -32.82 -8.96 6.59
C LEU A 309 -33.46 -8.51 7.92
N ALA A 310 -34.69 -8.94 8.19
CA ALA A 310 -35.36 -8.68 9.47
C ALA A 310 -34.70 -9.45 10.62
N GLU A 311 -34.44 -10.73 10.43
CA GLU A 311 -33.75 -11.56 11.42
C GLU A 311 -32.36 -11.01 11.77
N LEU A 312 -31.61 -10.55 10.77
CA LEU A 312 -30.29 -9.94 10.96
C LEU A 312 -30.37 -8.59 11.70
N LYS A 313 -31.34 -7.71 11.36
CA LYS A 313 -31.58 -6.47 12.11
C LYS A 313 -31.84 -6.78 13.60
N ASP A 314 -32.73 -7.73 13.87
CA ASP A 314 -33.06 -8.13 15.24
C ASP A 314 -31.84 -8.69 15.97
N TRP A 315 -31.04 -9.53 15.30
CA TRP A 315 -29.85 -10.12 15.89
C TRP A 315 -28.79 -9.06 16.23
N ILE A 316 -28.54 -8.09 15.31
CA ILE A 316 -27.60 -6.97 15.52
C ILE A 316 -27.97 -6.18 16.78
N ILE A 317 -29.25 -5.89 16.96
CA ILE A 317 -29.76 -5.14 18.11
C ILE A 317 -29.65 -5.98 19.40
N GLN A 318 -30.13 -7.21 19.38
CA GLN A 318 -30.15 -8.10 20.56
C GLN A 318 -28.74 -8.41 21.07
N ASN A 319 -27.77 -8.51 20.16
CA ASN A 319 -26.39 -8.81 20.51
C ASN A 319 -25.50 -7.56 20.65
N ASN A 320 -26.12 -6.36 20.69
CA ASN A 320 -25.41 -5.10 20.88
C ASN A 320 -24.20 -4.93 19.93
N GLN A 321 -24.41 -5.22 18.64
CA GLN A 321 -23.33 -5.15 17.65
C GLN A 321 -23.10 -3.74 17.13
N TYR A 322 -24.06 -2.84 17.32
CA TYR A 322 -23.98 -1.45 16.89
C TYR A 322 -24.32 -0.51 18.04
N SER A 323 -23.75 0.70 18.03
CA SER A 323 -23.97 1.65 19.12
C SER A 323 -25.35 2.29 19.07
N VAL A 324 -26.04 2.32 20.23
CA VAL A 324 -27.32 3.04 20.38
C VAL A 324 -27.19 4.55 20.31
N ASP A 325 -25.97 5.07 20.54
CA ASP A 325 -25.66 6.51 20.44
C ASP A 325 -25.40 6.95 18.99
N ASP A 326 -25.26 6.01 18.07
CA ASP A 326 -25.05 6.30 16.65
C ASP A 326 -26.41 6.24 15.94
N PRO A 327 -26.93 7.33 15.42
CA PRO A 327 -28.27 7.36 14.88
C PRO A 327 -28.42 6.43 13.68
N TYR A 328 -29.45 5.58 13.72
CA TYR A 328 -29.85 4.72 12.62
C TYR A 328 -31.38 4.57 12.52
N THR A 329 -31.85 4.20 11.33
CA THR A 329 -33.24 3.85 11.07
C THR A 329 -33.41 2.33 10.95
N LEU A 330 -34.62 1.85 11.21
CA LEU A 330 -35.00 0.43 11.12
C LEU A 330 -36.02 0.15 10.00
N ASP A 331 -36.32 1.16 9.18
CA ASP A 331 -37.19 1.02 8.03
C ASP A 331 -36.60 0.08 6.96
N ASP A 332 -37.29 -0.06 5.84
CA ASP A 332 -36.88 -0.89 4.73
C ASP A 332 -36.20 -0.09 3.60
N ASP A 333 -35.81 1.16 3.87
CA ASP A 333 -34.95 1.95 2.98
C ASP A 333 -33.47 1.57 3.21
N TYR A 334 -33.11 0.38 2.74
CA TYR A 334 -31.76 -0.17 2.94
C TYR A 334 -30.65 0.57 2.17
N GLU A 335 -31.00 1.35 1.16
CA GLU A 335 -30.04 2.17 0.42
C GLU A 335 -29.62 3.42 1.20
N SER A 336 -30.43 3.86 2.14
CA SER A 336 -30.13 4.99 3.01
C SER A 336 -28.91 4.72 3.90
N GLU A 337 -27.94 5.63 3.90
CA GLU A 337 -26.78 5.56 4.81
C GLU A 337 -27.18 5.64 6.30
N GLU A 338 -28.41 6.00 6.61
CA GLU A 338 -28.93 6.02 7.98
C GLU A 338 -29.53 4.68 8.38
N ASN A 339 -29.80 3.76 7.45
CA ASN A 339 -30.34 2.45 7.76
C ASN A 339 -29.32 1.57 8.50
N LEU A 340 -29.77 0.83 9.52
CA LEU A 340 -28.90 -0.04 10.33
C LEU A 340 -28.14 -1.05 9.50
N LEU A 341 -28.79 -1.73 8.53
CA LEU A 341 -28.12 -2.73 7.68
C LEU A 341 -27.14 -2.11 6.71
N ASN A 342 -27.42 -0.88 6.22
CA ASN A 342 -26.46 -0.15 5.41
C ASN A 342 -25.22 0.21 6.22
N GLN A 343 -25.37 0.74 7.42
CA GLN A 343 -24.26 1.03 8.30
C GLN A 343 -23.48 -0.21 8.70
N TRP A 344 -24.18 -1.32 8.96
CA TRP A 344 -23.55 -2.59 9.31
C TRP A 344 -22.72 -3.12 8.14
N VAL A 345 -23.28 -3.26 6.94
CA VAL A 345 -22.57 -3.85 5.79
C VAL A 345 -21.45 -2.94 5.30
N THR A 346 -21.64 -1.63 5.30
CA THR A 346 -20.59 -0.68 4.89
C THR A 346 -19.42 -0.64 5.88
N TYR A 347 -19.67 -0.98 7.15
CA TYR A 347 -18.60 -1.17 8.13
C TYR A 347 -17.75 -2.41 7.85
N HIS A 348 -18.24 -3.41 7.13
CA HIS A 348 -17.47 -4.57 6.70
C HIS A 348 -16.62 -4.34 5.45
N ILE A 349 -16.70 -3.15 4.83
CA ILE A 349 -16.05 -2.85 3.57
C ILE A 349 -15.03 -1.72 3.75
N LEU A 350 -13.77 -1.98 3.39
CA LEU A 350 -12.79 -0.92 3.17
C LEU A 350 -12.74 -0.56 1.67
N PRO A 351 -12.68 0.73 1.31
CA PRO A 351 -12.63 1.19 -0.08
C PRO A 351 -11.22 1.03 -0.69
N MET A 352 -10.53 -0.04 -0.34
CA MET A 352 -9.21 -0.37 -0.84
C MET A 352 -8.99 -1.88 -0.84
N LYS A 353 -8.34 -2.39 -1.89
CA LYS A 353 -7.94 -3.80 -2.00
C LYS A 353 -6.62 -4.01 -1.27
N ILE A 354 -6.68 -4.64 -0.09
CA ILE A 354 -5.51 -4.81 0.78
C ILE A 354 -5.20 -6.31 0.88
N PRO A 355 -4.08 -6.78 0.30
CA PRO A 355 -3.66 -8.16 0.46
C PRO A 355 -3.21 -8.45 1.90
N ALA A 356 -3.23 -9.74 2.27
CA ALA A 356 -2.97 -10.20 3.64
C ALA A 356 -1.68 -9.63 4.24
N ASN A 357 -0.63 -9.55 3.44
CA ASN A 357 0.68 -9.04 3.86
C ASN A 357 0.75 -7.50 3.94
N ARG A 358 -0.34 -6.78 3.67
CA ARG A 358 -0.43 -5.32 3.74
C ARG A 358 -1.58 -4.80 4.61
N LEU A 359 -2.34 -5.70 5.24
CA LEU A 359 -3.40 -5.30 6.17
C LEU A 359 -2.86 -4.44 7.30
N VAL A 360 -1.64 -4.73 7.76
CA VAL A 360 -0.82 -3.88 8.62
C VAL A 360 0.56 -3.72 8.00
N ILE A 361 1.18 -2.55 8.17
CA ILE A 361 2.52 -2.27 7.70
C ILE A 361 3.43 -2.10 8.91
N HIS A 362 4.54 -2.78 8.92
CA HIS A 362 5.53 -2.65 9.98
C HIS A 362 6.36 -1.38 9.77
N HIS A 363 6.79 -0.76 10.85
CA HIS A 363 7.60 0.47 10.79
C HIS A 363 8.79 0.36 9.83
N SER A 364 9.43 -0.80 9.83
CA SER A 364 10.37 -1.17 8.78
C SER A 364 10.17 -2.64 8.48
N GLU A 365 9.85 -2.96 7.26
CA GLU A 365 9.72 -4.35 6.82
C GLU A 365 11.08 -5.01 6.59
N TYR A 366 12.13 -4.21 6.48
CA TYR A 366 13.49 -4.72 6.36
C TYR A 366 13.95 -5.38 7.66
N GLY A 367 14.06 -6.70 7.63
CA GLY A 367 14.48 -7.51 8.77
C GLY A 367 13.41 -7.71 9.85
N TYR A 368 12.16 -7.28 9.60
CA TYR A 368 11.05 -7.68 10.47
C TYR A 368 10.70 -9.15 10.24
N SER A 369 10.52 -9.89 11.31
CA SER A 369 9.83 -11.17 11.28
C SER A 369 9.05 -11.35 12.59
N ARG A 370 7.94 -12.09 12.53
CA ARG A 370 7.16 -12.43 13.72
C ARG A 370 7.99 -13.19 14.75
N SER A 371 8.99 -13.96 14.31
CA SER A 371 9.89 -14.72 15.18
C SER A 371 11.03 -13.89 15.78
N ASN A 372 11.34 -12.71 15.23
CA ASN A 372 12.36 -11.81 15.75
C ASN A 372 11.91 -10.35 15.71
N PRO A 373 10.96 -9.99 16.56
CA PRO A 373 10.32 -8.66 16.54
C PRO A 373 11.14 -7.55 17.18
N TYR A 374 12.31 -7.85 17.72
CA TYR A 374 13.01 -6.96 18.64
C TYR A 374 13.70 -5.76 18.01
N LYS A 375 13.75 -5.70 16.71
CA LYS A 375 14.45 -4.61 16.05
C LYS A 375 13.66 -3.29 16.10
N TYR A 376 12.34 -3.39 16.20
CA TYR A 376 11.42 -2.24 16.18
C TYR A 376 10.33 -2.42 17.23
N SER A 377 10.29 -1.52 18.19
CA SER A 377 9.50 -1.64 19.41
C SER A 377 8.20 -0.85 19.34
N ILE A 378 7.48 -0.92 18.24
CA ILE A 378 6.17 -0.30 18.12
C ILE A 378 5.09 -1.35 17.92
N PRO A 379 3.90 -1.15 18.48
CA PRO A 379 2.76 -1.98 18.15
C PRO A 379 2.44 -1.88 16.67
N VAL A 380 2.22 -3.01 16.03
CA VAL A 380 1.86 -3.05 14.62
C VAL A 380 0.36 -2.89 14.50
N MET A 381 -0.06 -1.69 14.19
CA MET A 381 -1.47 -1.35 14.00
C MET A 381 -1.67 -0.26 12.97
N GLU A 382 -2.82 -0.26 12.33
CA GLU A 382 -3.26 0.80 11.44
C GLU A 382 -4.73 1.15 11.65
N PHE A 383 -5.05 2.40 11.40
CA PHE A 383 -6.42 2.88 11.38
C PHE A 383 -6.84 3.17 9.95
N TYR A 384 -8.00 2.64 9.57
CA TYR A 384 -8.63 2.88 8.28
C TYR A 384 -10.04 3.43 8.48
N SER A 385 -10.60 4.02 7.42
CA SER A 385 -12.00 4.40 7.37
C SER A 385 -12.78 3.42 6.53
N SER A 386 -13.89 2.88 7.04
CA SER A 386 -14.79 2.03 6.29
C SER A 386 -15.46 2.78 5.13
N TYR A 387 -16.10 2.05 4.23
CA TYR A 387 -16.95 2.59 3.18
C TYR A 387 -18.22 3.26 3.76
N GLY A 388 -19.00 3.94 2.93
CA GLY A 388 -20.28 4.54 3.29
C GLY A 388 -20.12 5.64 4.35
N ARG A 389 -20.79 5.49 5.48
CA ARG A 389 -20.80 6.45 6.58
C ARG A 389 -19.42 6.65 7.25
N ARG A 390 -18.40 5.94 6.82
CA ARG A 390 -17.01 6.07 7.29
C ARG A 390 -16.88 5.93 8.82
N ARG A 391 -16.66 4.71 9.27
CA ARG A 391 -16.33 4.39 10.66
C ARG A 391 -14.89 3.91 10.75
N LEU A 392 -14.26 4.13 11.90
CA LEU A 392 -12.88 3.71 12.11
C LEU A 392 -12.77 2.20 12.25
N PHE A 393 -11.77 1.65 11.56
CA PHE A 393 -11.21 0.34 11.76
C PHE A 393 -9.87 0.44 12.45
N LYS A 394 -9.62 -0.42 13.43
CA LYS A 394 -8.27 -0.64 13.95
C LYS A 394 -7.84 -2.05 13.54
N LEU A 395 -6.91 -2.17 12.63
CA LEU A 395 -6.20 -3.41 12.37
C LEU A 395 -5.00 -3.50 13.28
N TYR A 396 -4.83 -4.64 13.96
CA TYR A 396 -3.77 -4.87 14.94
C TYR A 396 -3.17 -6.26 14.73
N GLU A 397 -1.85 -6.34 14.58
CA GLU A 397 -1.14 -7.62 14.54
C GLU A 397 -0.73 -8.02 15.97
N SER A 398 -1.31 -9.13 16.45
CA SER A 398 -0.92 -9.74 17.70
C SER A 398 0.18 -10.77 17.45
N LYS A 399 1.32 -10.57 18.10
CA LYS A 399 2.41 -11.56 18.11
C LYS A 399 2.10 -12.71 19.05
N GLN A 400 1.44 -12.42 20.18
CA GLN A 400 1.12 -13.40 21.21
C GLN A 400 0.01 -14.35 20.77
N SER A 401 -0.99 -13.83 20.03
CA SER A 401 -2.13 -14.61 19.53
C SER A 401 -1.97 -14.97 18.04
N GLU A 402 -0.83 -14.69 17.47
CA GLU A 402 -0.43 -15.00 16.08
C GLU A 402 -1.53 -14.71 15.06
N GLY A 403 -1.73 -13.45 14.71
CA GLY A 403 -2.69 -13.07 13.69
C GLY A 403 -3.01 -11.58 13.64
N ILE A 404 -3.79 -11.20 12.64
CA ILE A 404 -4.31 -9.86 12.45
C ILE A 404 -5.75 -9.82 12.95
N TYR A 405 -6.05 -8.82 13.76
CA TYR A 405 -7.35 -8.65 14.40
C TYR A 405 -7.93 -7.29 14.08
N ILE A 406 -9.24 -7.24 13.88
CA ILE A 406 -10.00 -6.00 13.79
C ILE A 406 -10.49 -5.63 15.20
N ASN A 407 -10.27 -4.38 15.59
CA ASN A 407 -10.76 -3.82 16.85
C ASN A 407 -10.29 -4.59 18.10
N ARG A 408 -9.05 -5.10 18.08
CA ARG A 408 -8.40 -5.66 19.28
C ARG A 408 -7.79 -4.56 20.11
N PHE A 409 -8.04 -4.57 21.43
CA PHE A 409 -7.56 -3.60 22.40
C PHE A 409 -6.88 -4.28 23.59
N PRO A 410 -5.67 -4.80 23.40
CA PRO A 410 -4.93 -5.46 24.47
C PRO A 410 -4.35 -4.43 25.46
N LYS A 411 -4.03 -4.89 26.65
CA LYS A 411 -3.11 -4.20 27.56
C LYS A 411 -1.68 -4.43 27.05
N LEU A 412 -0.96 -3.34 26.83
CA LEU A 412 0.41 -3.38 26.33
C LEU A 412 1.41 -3.15 27.47
N ASP A 413 2.58 -3.78 27.38
CA ASP A 413 3.73 -3.48 28.23
C ASP A 413 4.41 -2.20 27.73
N LEU A 414 4.12 -1.11 28.40
CA LEU A 414 4.67 0.20 28.06
C LEU A 414 5.96 0.52 28.84
N GLU A 415 6.29 -0.26 29.88
CA GLU A 415 7.48 -0.06 30.72
C GLU A 415 8.72 -0.66 30.06
N ARG A 416 8.55 -1.72 29.30
CA ARG A 416 9.63 -2.46 28.65
C ARG A 416 10.02 -1.82 27.31
N HIS A 417 10.68 -0.68 27.37
CA HIS A 417 11.27 0.00 26.23
C HIS A 417 10.31 0.38 25.10
N GLY A 418 9.05 0.57 25.42
CA GLY A 418 8.04 0.89 24.42
C GLY A 418 7.79 -0.24 23.43
N THR A 419 8.03 -1.51 23.80
CA THR A 419 7.90 -2.64 22.88
C THR A 419 6.47 -2.86 22.43
N GLY A 420 5.48 -2.30 23.13
CA GLY A 420 4.08 -2.54 22.84
C GLY A 420 3.72 -4.03 22.87
N GLU A 421 4.48 -4.85 23.59
CA GLU A 421 4.15 -6.26 23.77
C GLU A 421 2.83 -6.40 24.50
N GLU A 422 2.03 -7.32 24.03
CA GLU A 422 0.75 -7.64 24.63
C GLU A 422 0.94 -8.39 25.95
N ILE A 423 0.48 -7.81 27.08
CA ILE A 423 0.51 -8.47 28.38
C ILE A 423 -0.72 -9.36 28.54
N SER A 424 -1.91 -8.83 28.21
CA SER A 424 -3.19 -9.50 28.33
C SER A 424 -4.22 -8.83 27.44
N CYS A 425 -5.29 -9.55 27.12
CA CYS A 425 -6.45 -8.98 26.46
C CYS A 425 -7.73 -9.51 27.12
N GLU A 426 -8.56 -8.60 27.60
CA GLU A 426 -9.84 -8.99 28.18
C GLU A 426 -10.73 -9.59 27.08
N PRO A 427 -11.58 -10.59 27.39
CA PRO A 427 -12.39 -11.31 26.39
C PRO A 427 -13.20 -10.40 25.49
N GLU A 428 -13.75 -9.34 26.04
CA GLU A 428 -14.55 -8.36 25.29
C GLU A 428 -13.75 -7.39 24.43
N ASN A 429 -12.44 -7.42 24.50
CA ASN A 429 -11.51 -6.56 23.76
C ASN A 429 -10.69 -7.33 22.72
N VAL A 430 -10.97 -8.61 22.54
CA VAL A 430 -10.22 -9.50 21.63
C VAL A 430 -10.36 -9.05 20.17
N GLY A 431 -11.52 -8.52 19.80
CA GLY A 431 -11.82 -8.17 18.40
C GLY A 431 -12.09 -9.40 17.55
N CYS A 432 -12.19 -9.20 16.23
CA CYS A 432 -12.36 -10.27 15.26
C CYS A 432 -11.01 -10.61 14.61
N ARG A 433 -10.65 -11.90 14.56
CA ARG A 433 -9.47 -12.34 13.81
C ARG A 433 -9.79 -12.37 12.31
N VAL A 434 -8.89 -11.82 11.52
CA VAL A 434 -8.93 -11.93 10.06
C VAL A 434 -8.28 -13.27 9.68
N MET A 435 -9.04 -14.14 9.04
CA MET A 435 -8.58 -15.47 8.67
C MET A 435 -7.82 -15.42 7.33
N THR A 436 -6.55 -15.03 7.38
CA THR A 436 -5.71 -14.90 6.19
C THR A 436 -5.12 -16.23 5.70
N GLU A 437 -5.14 -17.27 6.55
CA GLU A 437 -4.42 -18.53 6.33
C GLU A 437 -5.31 -19.66 5.78
N SER A 438 -6.61 -19.42 5.64
CA SER A 438 -7.53 -20.43 5.13
C SER A 438 -7.72 -20.28 3.63
N PRO A 439 -7.08 -21.11 2.78
CA PRO A 439 -7.16 -20.95 1.33
C PRO A 439 -8.57 -21.20 0.78
N MET A 440 -9.43 -21.93 1.50
CA MET A 440 -10.78 -22.24 1.04
C MET A 440 -11.83 -21.17 1.36
N ALA A 441 -11.51 -20.24 2.26
CA ALA A 441 -12.45 -19.20 2.70
C ALA A 441 -12.04 -17.79 2.24
N VAL A 442 -10.74 -17.55 2.01
CA VAL A 442 -10.26 -16.28 1.44
C VAL A 442 -10.57 -16.26 -0.05
N VAL A 443 -11.35 -15.26 -0.47
CA VAL A 443 -11.60 -15.01 -1.90
C VAL A 443 -10.69 -13.87 -2.35
N ASN A 444 -9.59 -14.22 -2.98
CA ASN A 444 -8.58 -13.27 -3.47
C ASN A 444 -8.45 -13.25 -5.00
N ASP A 445 -9.32 -14.00 -5.67
CA ASP A 445 -9.34 -14.14 -7.11
C ASP A 445 -10.27 -13.14 -7.83
N ILE A 446 -10.79 -12.18 -7.14
CA ILE A 446 -11.59 -11.06 -7.66
C ILE A 446 -10.66 -9.92 -8.11
N GLU A 447 -10.95 -9.30 -9.26
CA GLU A 447 -10.11 -8.26 -9.85
C GLU A 447 -9.96 -7.04 -8.92
N ASN A 448 -11.06 -6.56 -8.37
CA ASN A 448 -11.11 -5.33 -7.58
C ASN A 448 -11.39 -5.56 -6.09
N ALA A 449 -11.39 -6.80 -5.59
CA ALA A 449 -11.64 -7.03 -4.18
C ALA A 449 -10.88 -8.23 -3.60
N ILE A 450 -10.83 -8.27 -2.28
CA ILE A 450 -10.48 -9.45 -1.48
C ILE A 450 -11.57 -9.61 -0.43
N ILE A 451 -12.06 -10.85 -0.22
CA ILE A 451 -12.97 -11.17 0.86
C ILE A 451 -12.23 -12.03 1.87
N TYR A 452 -12.15 -11.54 3.11
CA TYR A 452 -11.56 -12.27 4.23
C TYR A 452 -12.66 -12.76 5.17
N PRO A 453 -12.68 -14.05 5.51
CA PRO A 453 -13.51 -14.52 6.60
C PRO A 453 -12.98 -13.98 7.94
N ILE A 454 -13.89 -13.74 8.86
CA ILE A 454 -13.59 -13.35 10.24
C ILE A 454 -14.21 -14.37 11.22
N ASP A 455 -13.55 -14.53 12.37
CA ASP A 455 -13.91 -15.59 13.36
C ASP A 455 -14.96 -15.15 14.38
N ALA A 456 -15.34 -13.89 14.37
CA ALA A 456 -16.29 -13.30 15.31
C ALA A 456 -17.04 -12.12 14.64
N PRO A 457 -18.19 -11.69 15.18
CA PRO A 457 -18.96 -10.59 14.63
C PRO A 457 -18.16 -9.28 14.62
N LEU A 458 -18.19 -8.57 13.50
CA LEU A 458 -17.58 -7.27 13.38
C LEU A 458 -18.46 -6.19 13.98
N SER A 459 -18.20 -5.86 15.23
CA SER A 459 -19.00 -4.92 16.03
C SER A 459 -18.47 -3.49 15.92
N TYR A 460 -19.39 -2.51 15.89
CA TYR A 460 -19.12 -1.08 16.09
C TYR A 460 -19.97 -0.54 17.25
N ASN A 461 -19.92 -1.22 18.39
CA ASN A 461 -20.67 -0.90 19.59
C ASN A 461 -19.97 0.15 20.46
N ASP A 462 -20.64 0.56 21.55
CA ASP A 462 -20.11 1.58 22.45
C ASP A 462 -18.75 1.22 23.02
N LYS A 463 -18.50 -0.06 23.34
CA LYS A 463 -17.24 -0.49 23.90
C LYS A 463 -16.09 -0.37 22.91
N VAL A 464 -16.31 -0.77 21.65
CA VAL A 464 -15.32 -0.60 20.57
C VAL A 464 -15.00 0.89 20.38
N ARG A 465 -16.03 1.75 20.37
CA ARG A 465 -15.87 3.19 20.21
C ARG A 465 -15.13 3.81 21.40
N ASP A 466 -15.45 3.40 22.62
CA ASP A 466 -14.75 3.85 23.85
C ASP A 466 -13.27 3.45 23.84
N ASN A 467 -12.99 2.22 23.48
CA ASN A 467 -11.63 1.75 23.37
C ASN A 467 -10.84 2.48 22.28
N MET A 468 -11.45 2.76 21.12
CA MET A 468 -10.83 3.58 20.09
C MET A 468 -10.51 4.99 20.60
N GLN A 469 -11.46 5.62 21.30
CA GLN A 469 -11.27 6.98 21.85
C GLN A 469 -10.10 7.01 22.85
N ARG A 470 -9.86 5.93 23.60
CA ARG A 470 -8.75 5.80 24.54
C ARG A 470 -7.41 5.48 23.87
N ASN A 471 -7.37 5.36 22.55
CA ASN A 471 -6.14 5.22 21.80
C ASN A 471 -5.75 6.56 21.17
N ARG A 472 -4.46 6.75 20.93
CA ARG A 472 -4.01 7.73 19.97
C ARG A 472 -4.35 7.20 18.57
N ILE A 473 -5.25 7.89 17.91
CA ILE A 473 -5.68 7.50 16.56
C ILE A 473 -4.67 8.13 15.62
N ARG A 474 -3.55 7.42 15.42
CA ARG A 474 -2.51 7.82 14.48
C ARG A 474 -2.79 7.17 13.13
N PHE A 475 -2.78 7.96 12.11
CA PHE A 475 -2.90 7.48 10.73
C PHE A 475 -1.82 8.09 9.88
N ASP A 476 -1.20 7.21 9.12
CA ASP A 476 -0.27 7.57 8.07
C ASP A 476 -0.98 8.42 7.03
N GLY A 477 -0.31 9.46 6.52
CA GLY A 477 -0.89 10.31 5.50
C GLY A 477 -1.33 9.55 4.26
N MET A 478 -0.63 8.45 3.94
CA MET A 478 -0.94 7.63 2.77
C MET A 478 -2.15 6.72 2.97
N SER A 479 -2.42 6.27 4.21
CA SER A 479 -3.58 5.42 4.50
C SER A 479 -4.92 6.18 4.46
N MET A 480 -4.87 7.51 4.46
CA MET A 480 -6.06 8.33 4.31
C MET A 480 -6.62 8.35 2.88
N CYS A 481 -5.81 7.99 1.89
CA CYS A 481 -6.17 8.04 0.47
C CYS A 481 -6.25 6.63 -0.11
N PRO A 482 -7.44 6.04 -0.29
CA PRO A 482 -7.61 4.70 -0.84
C PRO A 482 -6.87 4.47 -2.16
N GLU A 483 -6.79 5.49 -2.99
CA GLU A 483 -6.11 5.44 -4.28
C GLU A 483 -4.63 5.10 -4.16
N PHE A 484 -3.98 5.48 -3.06
CA PHE A 484 -2.57 5.17 -2.83
C PHE A 484 -2.34 3.70 -2.51
N MET A 485 -3.32 3.05 -1.87
CA MET A 485 -3.31 1.62 -1.64
C MET A 485 -3.65 0.84 -2.91
N ASN A 486 -4.71 1.25 -3.62
CA ASN A 486 -5.21 0.57 -4.81
C ASN A 486 -4.24 0.62 -5.99
N ASN A 487 -3.40 1.65 -6.08
CA ASN A 487 -2.47 1.86 -7.20
C ASN A 487 -1.01 1.56 -6.83
N ASP A 488 -0.79 0.84 -5.74
CA ASP A 488 0.54 0.43 -5.28
C ASP A 488 1.53 1.60 -5.09
N ILE A 489 0.99 2.77 -4.74
CA ILE A 489 1.79 3.96 -4.44
C ILE A 489 2.40 3.80 -3.06
N ARG A 490 1.59 3.44 -2.06
CA ARG A 490 2.09 3.08 -0.74
C ARG A 490 2.75 1.71 -0.83
N LYS A 491 4.04 1.69 -0.92
CA LYS A 491 4.83 0.47 -1.00
C LYS A 491 5.41 0.12 0.35
N LYS A 492 5.67 -1.17 0.53
CA LYS A 492 6.71 -1.64 1.41
C LYS A 492 8.00 -0.95 0.96
N GLN A 493 8.94 -0.85 1.77
CA GLN A 493 10.25 -0.23 1.59
C GLN A 493 10.77 -0.16 0.13
N ALA A 494 11.38 0.95 -0.26
CA ALA A 494 12.12 1.06 -1.51
C ALA A 494 13.37 0.16 -1.51
N THR A 495 13.88 -0.23 -2.66
CA THR A 495 15.09 -1.03 -2.80
C THR A 495 16.36 -0.23 -2.55
N GLU A 496 17.46 -0.93 -2.25
CA GLU A 496 18.71 -0.49 -1.62
C GLU A 496 19.39 0.81 -2.11
N GLU A 497 19.06 1.35 -3.21
CA GLU A 497 19.82 2.50 -3.72
C GLU A 497 18.96 3.67 -4.18
N ARG A 498 17.64 3.57 -4.14
CA ARG A 498 16.79 4.61 -4.72
C ARG A 498 15.49 4.84 -3.96
N TYR A 499 15.26 6.10 -3.70
CA TYR A 499 13.99 6.62 -3.26
C TYR A 499 12.99 6.57 -4.41
N GLN A 500 11.82 6.04 -4.15
CA GLN A 500 10.74 6.09 -5.13
C GLN A 500 9.95 7.39 -4.95
N HIS A 501 9.75 8.09 -6.06
CA HIS A 501 8.98 9.32 -6.08
C HIS A 501 7.77 9.14 -7.00
N VAL A 502 6.59 9.24 -6.43
CA VAL A 502 5.35 9.20 -7.20
C VAL A 502 4.72 10.58 -7.17
N TYR A 503 4.58 11.18 -8.34
CA TYR A 503 3.92 12.46 -8.51
C TYR A 503 2.41 12.30 -8.56
N ILE A 504 1.69 13.03 -7.74
CA ILE A 504 0.23 13.08 -7.78
C ILE A 504 -0.19 14.37 -8.47
N PRO A 505 -0.92 14.29 -9.60
CA PRO A 505 -1.33 15.47 -10.35
C PRO A 505 -2.26 16.37 -9.53
N SER A 506 -2.20 17.67 -9.76
CA SER A 506 -3.11 18.63 -9.15
C SER A 506 -4.55 18.44 -9.62
N ALA A 507 -5.51 18.90 -8.81
CA ALA A 507 -6.93 18.83 -9.16
C ALA A 507 -7.29 19.62 -10.44
N ALA A 508 -6.46 20.58 -10.86
CA ALA A 508 -6.63 21.30 -12.13
C ALA A 508 -6.39 20.39 -13.35
N ILE A 509 -5.54 19.36 -13.22
CA ILE A 509 -5.32 18.35 -14.26
C ILE A 509 -6.32 17.22 -14.07
N TYR A 510 -6.33 16.62 -12.88
CA TYR A 510 -7.24 15.55 -12.48
C TYR A 510 -7.29 15.37 -10.96
N PRO A 511 -8.48 15.32 -10.34
CA PRO A 511 -8.61 15.08 -8.89
C PRO A 511 -8.32 13.60 -8.56
N TYR A 512 -7.04 13.24 -8.50
CA TYR A 512 -6.59 11.85 -8.37
C TYR A 512 -7.10 11.17 -7.10
N SER A 513 -7.20 11.88 -5.98
CA SER A 513 -7.73 11.34 -4.73
C SER A 513 -9.01 12.07 -4.29
N GLU A 514 -9.98 11.30 -3.80
CA GLU A 514 -11.22 11.85 -3.22
C GLU A 514 -11.02 12.46 -1.83
N ASN A 515 -9.96 12.05 -1.14
CA ASN A 515 -9.65 12.51 0.21
C ASN A 515 -8.53 13.55 0.26
N MET A 516 -7.99 13.96 -0.90
CA MET A 516 -6.94 14.97 -0.97
C MET A 516 -7.14 15.88 -2.19
N ILE A 517 -7.28 17.16 -1.96
CA ILE A 517 -7.43 18.17 -3.02
C ILE A 517 -6.15 18.99 -3.09
N LEU A 518 -5.51 19.00 -4.24
CA LEU A 518 -4.29 19.73 -4.55
C LEU A 518 -4.61 20.90 -5.49
N ASN A 519 -4.15 22.12 -5.16
CA ASN A 519 -4.28 23.24 -6.08
C ASN A 519 -3.38 23.10 -7.32
N GLU A 520 -3.57 23.94 -8.32
CA GLU A 520 -2.86 23.86 -9.61
C GLU A 520 -1.34 24.03 -9.51
N ASP A 521 -0.87 24.84 -8.56
CA ASP A 521 0.55 25.10 -8.32
C ASP A 521 1.21 24.06 -7.42
N CYS A 522 0.46 23.12 -6.86
CA CYS A 522 0.94 22.13 -5.91
C CYS A 522 1.68 20.99 -6.62
N LYS A 523 2.99 20.91 -6.41
CA LYS A 523 3.82 19.79 -6.85
C LYS A 523 3.91 18.78 -5.72
N PHE A 524 2.96 17.87 -5.68
CA PHE A 524 2.86 16.86 -4.63
C PHE A 524 3.56 15.58 -5.04
N VAL A 525 4.40 15.06 -4.14
CA VAL A 525 5.16 13.83 -4.35
C VAL A 525 5.04 12.93 -3.13
N TYR A 526 4.68 11.69 -3.35
CA TYR A 526 4.91 10.63 -2.39
C TYR A 526 6.35 10.16 -2.50
N TYR A 527 6.93 9.90 -1.36
CA TYR A 527 8.32 9.56 -1.22
C TYR A 527 8.49 8.37 -0.27
N ASN A 528 9.15 7.33 -0.74
CA ASN A 528 9.42 6.12 0.04
C ASN A 528 10.94 5.94 0.12
N ALA A 529 11.46 5.84 1.35
CA ALA A 529 12.85 5.55 1.63
C ALA A 529 13.06 4.04 1.81
N TRP A 530 14.19 3.54 1.33
CA TRP A 530 14.59 2.16 1.59
C TRP A 530 15.24 1.98 2.95
N ASP A 531 15.75 3.07 3.52
CA ASP A 531 16.57 3.06 4.73
C ASP A 531 15.68 3.18 5.98
N TYR A 532 15.77 2.18 6.86
CA TYR A 532 15.13 2.17 8.17
C TYR A 532 15.67 3.22 9.14
N ASP A 533 16.74 3.93 8.76
CA ASP A 533 17.32 5.01 9.54
C ASP A 533 16.46 6.29 9.53
N TRP A 534 15.47 6.34 8.67
CA TRP A 534 14.54 7.45 8.62
C TRP A 534 13.57 7.42 9.80
N CYS A 535 13.49 8.55 10.46
CA CYS A 535 12.60 8.73 11.60
C CYS A 535 11.15 8.99 11.18
N ASN A 536 10.68 8.36 10.12
CA ASN A 536 9.32 8.48 9.61
C ASN A 536 8.54 7.20 9.87
N LEU A 537 7.25 7.34 10.09
CA LEU A 537 6.37 6.20 10.21
C LEU A 537 6.39 5.44 8.87
N TYR A 538 6.67 4.14 8.91
CA TYR A 538 6.74 3.25 7.74
C TYR A 538 7.78 3.64 6.67
N ALA A 539 8.73 4.52 6.99
CA ALA A 539 9.79 4.98 6.09
C ALA A 539 9.28 5.66 4.81
N ASP A 540 8.11 6.27 4.88
CA ASP A 540 7.53 7.04 3.77
C ASP A 540 7.05 8.42 4.22
N GLU A 541 6.71 9.28 3.27
CA GLU A 541 6.29 10.65 3.54
C GLU A 541 5.59 11.31 2.36
N MET A 542 4.76 12.28 2.66
CA MET A 542 4.21 13.21 1.68
C MET A 542 5.01 14.49 1.63
N LYS A 543 5.28 14.96 0.43
CA LYS A 543 5.97 16.21 0.19
C LYS A 543 5.27 17.02 -0.89
N ALA A 544 5.10 18.32 -0.65
CA ALA A 544 4.68 19.25 -1.69
C ALA A 544 5.67 20.42 -1.76
N VAL A 545 6.06 20.81 -2.96
CA VAL A 545 7.06 21.84 -3.18
C VAL A 545 6.44 23.04 -3.88
N GLY A 546 6.84 24.23 -3.47
CA GLY A 546 6.41 25.48 -4.07
C GLY A 546 5.24 26.13 -3.33
N ARG A 547 4.30 26.69 -4.08
CA ARG A 547 3.11 27.36 -3.55
C ARG A 547 2.00 26.34 -3.25
N PHE A 548 2.28 25.42 -2.36
CA PHE A 548 1.33 24.36 -2.02
C PHE A 548 0.04 24.91 -1.38
N GLU A 549 -1.07 24.34 -1.77
CA GLU A 549 -2.34 24.37 -1.07
C GLU A 549 -2.96 22.98 -1.15
N ILE A 550 -3.11 22.33 0.00
CA ILE A 550 -3.53 20.93 0.12
C ILE A 550 -4.68 20.90 1.12
N THR A 551 -5.77 20.24 0.74
CA THR A 551 -6.90 19.98 1.65
C THR A 551 -7.04 18.47 1.80
N PHE A 552 -7.03 18.00 3.05
CA PHE A 552 -7.26 16.61 3.42
C PHE A 552 -8.65 16.44 4.01
N LYS A 553 -9.39 15.44 3.53
CA LYS A 553 -10.58 14.92 4.17
C LYS A 553 -10.14 13.94 5.25
N LEU A 554 -10.33 14.29 6.50
CA LEU A 554 -9.80 13.54 7.62
C LEU A 554 -10.63 12.28 7.91
N PRO A 555 -10.03 11.23 8.50
CA PRO A 555 -10.76 10.12 9.07
C PRO A 555 -11.74 10.57 10.16
N PRO A 556 -12.83 9.83 10.42
CA PRO A 556 -13.78 10.17 11.48
C PRO A 556 -13.18 9.94 12.87
N VAL A 557 -13.77 10.59 13.87
CA VAL A 557 -13.52 10.26 15.27
C VAL A 557 -14.51 9.20 15.75
N PRO A 558 -14.15 8.33 16.72
CA PRO A 558 -15.02 7.23 17.13
C PRO A 558 -16.26 7.68 17.93
N ARG A 559 -16.13 8.75 18.71
CA ARG A 559 -17.19 9.32 19.56
C ARG A 559 -17.12 10.83 19.58
N ARG A 560 -18.24 11.46 19.92
CA ARG A 560 -18.26 12.89 20.19
C ARG A 560 -17.42 13.20 21.44
N GLY A 561 -16.42 14.04 21.28
CA GLY A 561 -15.50 14.40 22.35
C GLY A 561 -14.60 15.56 21.95
N THR A 562 -13.81 16.06 22.89
CA THR A 562 -12.78 17.05 22.62
C THR A 562 -11.50 16.34 22.21
N TYR A 563 -10.97 16.68 21.06
CA TYR A 563 -9.76 16.10 20.49
C TYR A 563 -8.72 17.15 20.18
N GLU A 564 -7.46 16.77 20.31
CA GLU A 564 -6.36 17.42 19.61
C GLU A 564 -6.17 16.76 18.25
N LEU A 565 -6.06 17.57 17.19
CA LEU A 565 -5.49 17.17 15.93
C LEU A 565 -4.01 17.57 15.94
N ARG A 566 -3.14 16.62 15.72
CA ARG A 566 -1.68 16.80 15.70
C ARG A 566 -1.10 16.45 14.35
N TYR A 567 -0.08 17.16 13.99
CA TYR A 567 0.64 17.03 12.73
C TYR A 567 2.13 16.85 13.02
N ARG A 568 2.75 15.85 12.46
CA ARG A 568 4.15 15.52 12.62
C ARG A 568 4.97 15.98 11.43
N VAL A 569 6.08 16.66 11.68
CA VAL A 569 7.02 17.14 10.69
C VAL A 569 8.47 16.82 11.07
N LEU A 570 9.27 16.41 10.10
CA LEU A 570 10.72 16.46 10.16
C LEU A 570 11.13 17.87 9.75
N ALA A 571 11.41 18.73 10.74
CA ALA A 571 11.70 20.13 10.54
C ALA A 571 13.13 20.33 10.03
N ASN A 572 13.29 21.17 9.01
CA ASN A 572 14.60 21.61 8.53
C ASN A 572 14.46 22.91 7.74
N GLY A 573 15.60 23.48 7.31
CA GLY A 573 15.63 24.76 6.60
C GLY A 573 14.94 24.79 5.23
N ASN A 574 14.62 23.66 4.64
CA ASN A 574 13.92 23.57 3.35
C ASN A 574 12.41 23.70 3.51
N ARG A 575 11.89 23.48 4.71
CA ARG A 575 10.44 23.56 4.98
C ARG A 575 9.93 24.98 4.79
N GLY A 576 8.63 25.10 4.54
CA GLY A 576 7.94 26.37 4.36
C GLY A 576 7.23 26.86 5.61
N ILE A 577 6.42 27.88 5.42
CA ILE A 577 5.46 28.36 6.40
C ILE A 577 4.06 28.18 5.80
N GLY A 578 3.18 27.53 6.53
CA GLY A 578 1.85 27.21 6.06
C GLY A 578 0.75 27.79 6.95
N GLN A 579 -0.27 28.41 6.36
CA GLN A 579 -1.49 28.73 7.06
C GLN A 579 -2.35 27.50 7.11
N LEU A 580 -2.81 27.14 8.30
CA LEU A 580 -3.71 26.00 8.54
C LEU A 580 -5.15 26.46 8.70
N TYR A 581 -6.05 25.64 8.19
CA TYR A 581 -7.49 25.77 8.30
C TYR A 581 -8.08 24.44 8.74
N PHE A 582 -9.15 24.48 9.54
CA PHE A 582 -9.82 23.28 10.01
C PHE A 582 -11.31 23.52 10.21
N GLY A 583 -12.15 22.64 9.70
CA GLY A 583 -13.61 22.74 9.85
C GLY A 583 -14.35 21.58 9.20
N ASP A 584 -15.68 21.64 9.24
CA ASP A 584 -16.61 20.68 8.64
C ASP A 584 -17.34 21.25 7.41
N ASP A 585 -17.04 22.49 7.00
CA ASP A 585 -17.50 23.11 5.76
C ASP A 585 -16.31 23.31 4.82
N LEU A 586 -16.22 22.49 3.77
CA LEU A 586 -15.10 22.49 2.82
C LEU A 586 -14.94 23.83 2.09
N ASP A 587 -16.07 24.49 1.79
CA ASP A 587 -16.10 25.76 1.05
C ASP A 587 -15.70 26.95 1.93
N ASN A 588 -15.81 26.81 3.25
CA ASN A 588 -15.58 27.89 4.19
C ASN A 588 -14.81 27.42 5.44
N LEU A 589 -13.60 26.91 5.25
CA LEU A 589 -12.75 26.45 6.33
C LEU A 589 -12.17 27.64 7.12
N PRO A 590 -12.45 27.74 8.44
CA PRO A 590 -11.86 28.78 9.28
C PRO A 590 -10.38 28.56 9.51
N VAL A 591 -9.64 29.65 9.63
CA VAL A 591 -8.23 29.66 10.03
C VAL A 591 -8.10 29.11 11.47
N THR A 592 -7.08 28.28 11.72
CA THR A 592 -6.84 27.70 13.05
C THR A 592 -6.15 28.67 14.00
N ASP A 593 -5.04 29.25 13.55
CA ASP A 593 -4.17 30.13 14.31
C ASP A 593 -3.24 30.89 13.34
N ILE A 594 -2.15 31.49 13.86
CA ILE A 594 -1.10 32.08 13.07
C ILE A 594 -0.45 31.02 12.13
N PRO A 595 0.17 31.45 11.01
CA PRO A 595 0.87 30.53 10.13
C PRO A 595 1.91 29.71 10.87
N MET A 596 1.94 28.40 10.59
CA MET A 596 2.87 27.47 11.17
C MET A 596 4.20 27.48 10.44
N ASP A 597 5.29 27.70 11.17
CA ASP A 597 6.66 27.61 10.65
C ASP A 597 7.18 26.17 10.76
N LEU A 598 7.25 25.47 9.63
CA LEU A 598 7.69 24.09 9.54
C LEU A 598 9.23 23.94 9.59
N THR A 599 9.96 25.05 9.70
CA THR A 599 11.44 25.02 9.88
C THR A 599 11.85 24.90 11.33
N VAL A 600 10.89 25.01 12.27
CA VAL A 600 11.18 25.07 13.70
C VAL A 600 11.64 23.70 14.20
N THR A 601 12.90 23.65 14.64
CA THR A 601 13.50 22.51 15.36
C THR A 601 13.51 22.76 16.87
N CYS A 602 14.03 21.84 17.66
CA CYS A 602 14.18 21.97 19.11
C CYS A 602 14.89 23.27 19.55
N ASN A 603 15.80 23.78 18.72
CA ASN A 603 16.57 25.01 19.00
C ASN A 603 15.79 26.30 18.62
N GLY A 604 14.57 26.17 18.12
CA GLY A 604 13.73 27.31 17.77
C GLY A 604 13.40 28.17 18.97
N ARG A 605 13.26 29.48 18.75
CA ARG A 605 12.81 30.38 19.81
C ARG A 605 11.41 30.01 20.28
N ASN A 606 11.21 30.00 21.59
CA ASN A 606 9.91 29.75 22.22
C ASN A 606 9.34 28.33 22.00
N THR A 607 10.16 27.32 21.63
CA THR A 607 9.67 25.93 21.59
C THR A 607 9.40 25.37 22.98
N GLY A 608 10.14 25.81 23.96
CA GLY A 608 10.11 25.24 25.30
C GLY A 608 10.87 23.91 25.41
N TRP A 609 11.54 23.49 24.35
CA TRP A 609 12.28 22.22 24.30
C TRP A 609 13.44 22.20 25.26
N GLU A 610 13.53 21.14 26.01
CA GLU A 610 14.73 20.67 26.70
C GLU A 610 14.83 19.16 26.52
N ASP A 611 16.04 18.62 26.52
CA ASP A 611 16.24 17.17 26.41
C ASP A 611 15.66 16.47 27.64
N ASP A 612 15.14 15.26 27.45
CA ASP A 612 14.65 14.44 28.54
C ASP A 612 15.81 14.06 29.48
N THR A 613 15.51 14.02 30.76
CA THR A 613 16.39 13.60 31.86
C THR A 613 15.85 12.34 32.54
N ASP A 614 16.53 11.88 33.58
CA ASP A 614 16.04 10.78 34.44
C ASP A 614 14.94 11.25 35.42
N ASP A 615 14.61 12.54 35.41
CA ASP A 615 13.57 13.13 36.27
C ASP A 615 12.28 13.25 35.43
N ASP A 616 11.32 12.38 35.70
CA ASP A 616 10.04 12.33 35.00
C ASP A 616 9.18 13.56 35.29
N ASP A 617 9.23 14.13 36.50
CA ASP A 617 8.48 15.35 36.83
C ASP A 617 9.03 16.54 36.04
N TYR A 618 10.33 16.64 35.93
CA TYR A 618 10.96 17.67 35.08
C TYR A 618 10.61 17.50 33.61
N ASN A 619 10.65 16.27 33.08
CA ASN A 619 10.27 15.99 31.71
C ASN A 619 8.82 16.37 31.43
N ALA A 620 7.91 16.08 32.37
CA ALA A 620 6.51 16.46 32.25
C ALA A 620 6.30 18.00 32.24
N GLU A 621 7.11 18.75 33.00
CA GLU A 621 7.08 20.22 32.95
C GLU A 621 7.57 20.77 31.60
N VAL A 622 8.60 20.15 31.00
CA VAL A 622 9.08 20.50 29.65
C VAL A 622 7.99 20.23 28.62
N ASP A 623 7.37 19.07 28.66
CA ASP A 623 6.28 18.69 27.77
C ASP A 623 5.10 19.67 27.89
N LYS A 624 4.75 20.06 29.11
CA LYS A 624 3.71 21.08 29.36
C LYS A 624 4.06 22.44 28.78
N ARG A 625 5.32 22.88 28.92
CA ARG A 625 5.77 24.15 28.30
C ARG A 625 5.67 24.13 26.79
N MET A 626 6.08 23.01 26.16
CA MET A 626 5.97 22.85 24.72
C MET A 626 4.50 22.85 24.29
N ARG A 627 3.63 22.14 24.98
CA ARG A 627 2.19 22.11 24.70
C ARG A 627 1.51 23.47 24.84
N ASN A 628 1.98 24.34 25.73
CA ASN A 628 1.52 25.72 25.83
C ASN A 628 1.88 26.55 24.58
N ASN A 629 2.92 26.13 23.84
CA ASN A 629 3.31 26.70 22.56
C ASN A 629 2.75 25.92 21.36
N MET A 630 1.74 25.06 21.58
CA MET A 630 1.13 24.18 20.57
C MET A 630 2.15 23.22 19.91
N LEU A 631 3.20 22.83 20.63
CA LEU A 631 4.27 21.95 20.15
C LEU A 631 4.41 20.73 21.06
N MET A 632 4.92 19.66 20.49
CA MET A 632 5.29 18.44 21.21
C MET A 632 6.56 17.85 20.61
N LYS A 633 7.30 17.09 21.43
CA LYS A 633 8.40 16.25 20.94
C LYS A 633 7.87 15.17 20.00
N GLY A 634 8.70 14.69 19.11
CA GLY A 634 8.40 13.50 18.32
C GLY A 634 8.21 12.26 19.18
N GLU A 635 7.58 11.23 18.64
CA GLU A 635 7.34 9.95 19.30
C GLU A 635 8.66 9.20 19.48
N LYS A 636 8.88 8.65 20.66
CA LYS A 636 10.14 8.02 21.03
C LYS A 636 10.48 6.79 20.23
N SER A 637 9.49 5.96 19.97
CA SER A 637 9.66 4.69 19.27
C SER A 637 9.93 4.83 17.78
N ILE A 638 9.41 5.90 17.16
CA ILE A 638 9.53 6.16 15.73
C ILE A 638 10.78 7.00 15.42
N CYS A 639 11.34 7.67 16.42
CA CYS A 639 12.41 8.65 16.24
C CYS A 639 13.81 8.06 16.19
N ARG A 640 13.95 6.74 16.14
CA ARG A 640 15.27 6.13 16.13
C ARG A 640 15.43 4.94 15.23
N ASN A 641 16.49 4.96 14.47
CA ASN A 641 17.07 3.94 13.62
C ASN A 641 17.21 2.58 14.25
N GLY A 642 16.14 1.81 14.36
CA GLY A 642 16.21 0.41 14.77
C GLY A 642 17.03 0.05 15.98
N ASN A 643 17.59 1.03 16.69
CA ASN A 643 18.38 0.78 17.87
C ASN A 643 17.51 0.92 19.12
N THR A 644 16.82 -0.14 19.42
CA THR A 644 15.93 -0.28 20.57
C THR A 644 16.67 -0.44 21.90
N SER A 645 18.01 -0.43 21.91
CA SER A 645 18.80 -0.63 23.12
C SER A 645 18.78 0.56 24.09
N SER A 646 18.28 1.71 23.66
CA SER A 646 18.10 2.79 24.61
C SER A 646 16.75 2.66 25.29
N THR A 647 16.81 2.35 26.52
CA THR A 647 15.74 2.30 27.50
C THR A 647 15.02 3.61 27.71
N ALA A 648 15.35 4.60 26.94
CA ALA A 648 15.06 5.88 27.43
C ALA A 648 14.12 6.61 26.51
N ARG A 649 13.13 7.19 27.15
CA ARG A 649 12.63 8.52 26.83
C ARG A 649 13.71 9.48 26.33
N HIS A 650 14.99 9.13 26.40
CA HIS A 650 16.11 10.02 26.18
C HIS A 650 16.46 10.29 24.74
N TYR A 651 15.90 9.53 23.80
CA TYR A 651 16.24 9.76 22.43
C TYR A 651 15.04 10.23 21.62
N VAL A 652 14.89 11.52 21.56
CA VAL A 652 13.97 12.16 20.63
C VAL A 652 14.81 12.85 19.56
N ASN A 653 14.54 12.56 18.29
CA ASN A 653 15.20 13.31 17.24
C ASN A 653 14.79 14.78 17.34
N ARG A 654 15.79 15.65 17.51
CA ARG A 654 15.59 17.08 17.74
C ARG A 654 15.03 17.84 16.54
N GLU A 655 14.96 17.20 15.39
CA GLU A 655 14.36 17.76 14.17
C GLU A 655 12.89 17.36 14.02
N ILE A 656 12.41 16.41 14.81
CA ILE A 656 11.02 15.96 14.75
C ILE A 656 10.18 16.72 15.76
N ILE A 657 9.23 17.45 15.25
CA ILE A 657 8.28 18.24 16.04
C ILE A 657 6.85 17.81 15.67
N ARG A 658 6.00 17.61 16.67
CA ARG A 658 4.56 17.53 16.48
C ARG A 658 3.93 18.86 16.79
N HIS A 659 3.12 19.33 15.88
CA HIS A 659 2.34 20.56 16.03
C HIS A 659 0.91 20.21 16.41
N ILE A 660 0.38 20.83 17.46
CA ILE A 660 -1.04 20.74 17.82
C ILE A 660 -1.79 21.77 16.96
N ILE A 661 -2.56 21.27 16.01
CA ILE A 661 -3.27 22.12 15.03
C ILE A 661 -4.48 22.79 15.68
N VAL A 662 -5.32 21.99 16.33
CA VAL A 662 -6.55 22.44 16.99
C VAL A 662 -6.89 21.58 18.20
N ARG A 663 -7.62 22.18 19.15
CA ARG A 663 -8.35 21.49 20.22
C ARG A 663 -9.81 21.82 20.07
N LYS A 664 -10.61 20.85 19.60
CA LYS A 664 -12.03 21.07 19.31
C LYS A 664 -12.88 19.88 19.70
N THR A 665 -14.15 20.14 20.03
CA THR A 665 -15.15 19.10 20.13
C THR A 665 -15.54 18.67 18.73
N LEU A 666 -15.35 17.39 18.43
CA LEU A 666 -15.66 16.76 17.16
C LEU A 666 -16.84 15.80 17.32
N ASP A 667 -17.57 15.63 16.24
CA ASP A 667 -18.75 14.77 16.14
C ASP A 667 -18.46 13.64 15.15
N PRO A 668 -18.65 12.35 15.49
CA PRO A 668 -18.38 11.22 14.59
C PRO A 668 -19.24 11.21 13.32
N ASN A 669 -20.37 11.95 13.33
CA ASN A 669 -21.28 12.02 12.19
C ASN A 669 -20.99 13.20 11.25
N LYS A 670 -19.89 13.92 11.49
CA LYS A 670 -19.42 15.01 10.64
C LYS A 670 -18.12 14.66 9.94
N THR A 671 -17.98 15.12 8.71
CA THR A 671 -16.72 15.09 7.99
C THR A 671 -15.93 16.35 8.30
N TYR A 672 -14.66 16.17 8.68
CA TYR A 672 -13.74 17.27 8.94
C TYR A 672 -12.66 17.35 7.87
N TYR A 673 -12.21 18.56 7.62
CA TYR A 673 -11.17 18.87 6.65
C TYR A 673 -10.05 19.66 7.33
N MET A 674 -8.83 19.34 6.94
CA MET A 674 -7.63 20.13 7.26
C MET A 674 -7.06 20.66 5.97
N LYS A 675 -6.87 21.98 5.88
CA LYS A 675 -6.19 22.60 4.75
C LYS A 675 -4.92 23.29 5.22
N ILE A 676 -3.85 23.12 4.46
CA ILE A 676 -2.61 23.89 4.61
C ILE A 676 -2.29 24.64 3.33
N LYS A 677 -1.97 25.91 3.47
CA LYS A 677 -1.63 26.80 2.36
C LYS A 677 -0.33 27.52 2.61
N SER A 678 0.60 27.44 1.65
CA SER A 678 1.86 28.21 1.72
C SER A 678 1.59 29.71 1.84
N VAL A 679 2.24 30.37 2.78
CA VAL A 679 2.23 31.83 2.89
C VAL A 679 3.46 32.47 2.26
N LEU A 680 4.41 31.64 1.80
CA LEU A 680 5.63 32.09 1.16
C LEU A 680 5.45 32.03 -0.36
N ASP A 681 5.83 33.10 -1.04
CA ASP A 681 5.96 33.13 -2.48
C ASP A 681 7.33 32.55 -2.89
N SER A 682 7.44 31.22 -2.81
CA SER A 682 8.66 30.49 -3.09
C SER A 682 8.34 29.19 -3.82
N ASP A 683 9.10 28.91 -4.86
CA ASP A 683 9.04 27.66 -5.63
C ASP A 683 9.93 26.54 -5.05
N LYS A 684 10.67 26.83 -3.95
CA LYS A 684 11.66 25.92 -3.35
C LYS A 684 11.30 25.45 -1.93
N LYS A 685 10.31 26.07 -1.30
CA LYS A 685 9.91 25.70 0.06
C LYS A 685 8.94 24.54 0.03
N GLU A 686 8.97 23.74 1.09
CA GLU A 686 8.28 22.46 1.14
C GLU A 686 7.24 22.41 2.25
N PHE A 687 6.08 21.82 1.94
CA PHE A 687 5.26 21.12 2.91
C PHE A 687 5.78 19.69 3.02
N TYR A 688 5.70 19.12 4.20
CA TYR A 688 6.16 17.78 4.48
C TYR A 688 5.26 17.19 5.57
N MET A 689 4.71 16.02 5.33
CA MET A 689 3.87 15.31 6.30
C MET A 689 4.24 13.84 6.32
N ASP A 690 4.32 13.30 7.53
CA ASP A 690 4.46 11.88 7.80
C ASP A 690 3.11 11.34 8.30
N ASN A 691 2.66 11.74 9.47
CA ASN A 691 1.41 11.29 10.02
C ASN A 691 0.59 12.41 10.71
N LEU A 692 -0.68 12.11 10.93
CA LEU A 692 -1.61 12.88 11.74
C LEU A 692 -2.09 12.04 12.92
N GLU A 693 -2.49 12.71 14.00
CA GLU A 693 -3.07 12.05 15.16
C GLU A 693 -4.33 12.77 15.63
N PHE A 694 -5.39 12.01 15.91
CA PHE A 694 -6.45 12.45 16.80
C PHE A 694 -6.23 11.87 18.18
N VAL A 695 -6.19 12.73 19.19
CA VAL A 695 -6.03 12.32 20.58
C VAL A 695 -7.13 12.95 21.43
N ALA A 696 -7.91 12.10 22.07
CA ALA A 696 -9.02 12.57 22.92
C ALA A 696 -8.51 13.23 24.21
N LYS A 697 -9.30 14.12 24.76
CA LYS A 697 -8.96 14.87 25.98
C LYS A 697 -8.61 13.93 27.15
N GLU A 698 -9.33 12.84 27.27
CA GLU A 698 -9.12 11.82 28.31
C GLU A 698 -7.72 11.17 28.24
N ILE A 699 -7.02 11.28 27.10
CA ILE A 699 -5.66 10.82 26.93
C ILE A 699 -4.66 11.96 27.16
N TYR A 700 -4.81 13.07 26.43
CA TYR A 700 -3.80 14.12 26.45
C TYR A 700 -3.80 14.96 27.73
N ASP A 701 -4.85 14.92 28.51
CA ASP A 701 -5.03 15.66 29.78
C ASP A 701 -5.01 14.71 31.00
N ASN A 702 -4.57 13.44 30.82
CA ASN A 702 -4.50 12.46 31.89
C ASN A 702 -3.18 12.61 32.65
N PRO A 703 -3.24 12.99 33.97
CA PRO A 703 -2.02 13.16 34.77
C PRO A 703 -1.38 11.85 35.21
N GLU A 704 -2.12 10.73 35.15
CA GLU A 704 -1.67 9.43 35.67
C GLU A 704 -0.93 8.59 34.62
N THR A 705 -1.19 8.85 33.36
CA THR A 705 -0.61 8.03 32.28
C THR A 705 0.16 8.93 31.32
N PRO A 706 1.48 8.83 31.26
CA PRO A 706 2.28 9.54 30.29
C PRO A 706 1.80 9.22 28.87
N GLU A 707 1.56 10.25 28.10
CA GLU A 707 0.95 10.11 26.79
C GLU A 707 1.89 9.48 25.74
N ASP A 708 3.17 9.80 25.84
CA ASP A 708 4.16 9.53 24.79
C ASP A 708 5.11 8.39 25.15
N ILE A 709 4.58 7.24 25.46
CA ILE A 709 5.42 6.09 25.75
C ILE A 709 5.97 5.49 24.44
N TRP A 710 5.26 5.61 23.34
CA TRP A 710 5.62 5.04 22.03
C TRP A 710 4.91 5.73 20.85
#